data_6a07cbad294aa9c26a49d84b7b4b2af4
#
_entry.id   6a07cbad294aa9c26a49d84b7b4b2af4
#
_cell.length_a   1.000
_cell.length_b   1.000
_cell.length_c   1.000
_cell.angle_alpha   90.00
_cell.angle_beta   90.00
_cell.angle_gamma   90.00
#
_symmetry.space_group_name_H-M   'P 1'
#
loop_
_entity.id
_entity.type
_entity.pdbx_description
1 polymer ?
#
loop_
_entity_poly.entity_id
_entity_poly.type
_entity_poly.pdbx_seq_one_letter_code
_entity_poly.pdbx_strand_id
1 'polypeptide(L)'
;MTEETEKPAENEKPSQLMWLVSCGLVTALATFLRFYWLGLKPFHHDEGVNGWFLTNLFRDGVYKYDPANYHGPTLYYISLAFVEVFGRETIPVRWSVAIWGVLIVVLAFYLRPYIGQIGALATAAFLAISPGMVYISRYFIHEIFFVFLALGFVLAVLMFMDREMAGPGAIAWMALVLLVCFSPPAMYLPHQFAGESSALLWVIRLGLYAFAGALIFFLIRLLLDWNRGRSIYLLLAAACGALMFATKETSFITLGTMVIACVCIWARERIGEAVVKREFPTKILSAAAAGSIVFAFAISRRLPEIATDFGKRAFDMTAAGSAETFTNLFYLLVAFVPPILVYLVYAWDKGGATVEPDSALSLKSFRDALGSGHDRILLITASATLIVYLIVLFFSSFFTYADGVKGFFEAYEIWTKTGSKDHTQNGIWAYIDWGMKSDGPIMILSLIGTVIAVLRGKNRVAMFAGLWAMGLFVAYTIIPYKTPWLALSFLLPMCIAAGHAVGEIFESKNNALQGIGLLLAAGSLAILAYLTYDLNFVRYDDEDAPMVYAHTSREFLDMIGDIERFADASGRGKDAAIDIVSPDYWPMVWYMKDYPKAVFHGRITDSKAEMIVSKKGEQDNDVMRRYSADYDYYASYHLRSGVDLVLLVRKDLTQR
;
A
#
# COMPACT_ATOMS: atom_id res chain seq x y z
N MET A 1 52.71 34.14 27.90
CA MET A 1 51.82 34.19 26.72
C MET A 1 51.36 32.77 26.52
N THR A 2 50.22 32.44 27.07
CA THR A 2 49.55 31.15 26.90
C THR A 2 48.67 31.28 25.66
N GLU A 3 48.98 30.53 24.61
CA GLU A 3 48.11 30.34 23.45
C GLU A 3 46.82 29.63 23.90
N GLU A 4 45.72 30.36 23.95
CA GLU A 4 44.39 29.78 23.95
C GLU A 4 44.14 29.13 22.59
N THR A 5 44.22 27.82 22.52
CA THR A 5 43.70 27.04 21.38
C THR A 5 42.20 27.22 21.30
N GLU A 6 41.71 28.05 20.38
CA GLU A 6 40.31 28.10 19.98
C GLU A 6 39.81 26.67 19.63
N LYS A 7 38.91 26.16 20.44
CA LYS A 7 38.13 24.96 20.09
C LYS A 7 37.37 25.27 18.80
N PRO A 8 37.41 24.36 17.80
CA PRO A 8 36.58 24.50 16.62
C PRO A 8 35.10 24.57 17.06
N ALA A 9 34.37 25.54 16.55
CA ALA A 9 32.94 25.68 16.77
C ALA A 9 32.28 24.34 16.45
N GLU A 10 31.80 23.62 17.47
CA GLU A 10 30.87 22.52 17.31
C GLU A 10 29.61 23.12 16.64
N ASN A 11 29.32 22.69 15.42
CA ASN A 11 28.04 22.99 14.79
C ASN A 11 26.96 22.53 15.75
N GLU A 12 26.29 23.47 16.43
CA GLU A 12 25.24 23.19 17.40
C GLU A 12 24.14 22.36 16.70
N LYS A 13 23.97 21.13 17.14
CA LYS A 13 22.85 20.31 16.68
C LYS A 13 21.56 21.08 16.95
N PRO A 14 20.63 21.18 15.97
CA PRO A 14 19.35 21.87 16.19
C PRO A 14 18.72 21.40 17.50
N SER A 15 18.17 22.35 18.26
CA SER A 15 17.59 22.02 19.56
C SER A 15 16.47 20.97 19.39
N GLN A 16 16.26 20.15 20.40
CA GLN A 16 15.17 19.15 20.41
C GLN A 16 13.80 19.81 20.10
N LEU A 17 13.62 21.05 20.55
CA LEU A 17 12.42 21.82 20.28
C LEU A 17 12.29 22.14 18.77
N MET A 18 13.36 22.59 18.11
CA MET A 18 13.36 22.85 16.65
C MET A 18 13.01 21.58 15.86
N TRP A 19 13.55 20.43 16.27
CA TRP A 19 13.20 19.15 15.65
C TRP A 19 11.70 18.86 15.78
N LEU A 20 11.13 18.95 16.98
CA LEU A 20 9.70 18.67 17.21
C LEU A 20 8.79 19.64 16.46
N VAL A 21 9.15 20.95 16.45
CA VAL A 21 8.40 21.96 15.69
C VAL A 21 8.43 21.65 14.20
N SER A 22 9.60 21.33 13.64
CA SER A 22 9.73 20.96 12.23
C SER A 22 8.93 19.72 11.87
N CYS A 23 8.98 18.67 12.70
CA CYS A 23 8.15 17.48 12.51
C CYS A 23 6.66 17.81 12.56
N GLY A 24 6.23 18.66 13.50
CA GLY A 24 4.85 19.14 13.63
C GLY A 24 4.37 19.89 12.38
N LEU A 25 5.18 20.83 11.87
CA LEU A 25 4.85 21.62 10.68
C LEU A 25 4.75 20.73 9.42
N VAL A 26 5.69 19.82 9.21
CA VAL A 26 5.66 18.90 8.06
C VAL A 26 4.45 17.95 8.15
N THR A 27 4.14 17.46 9.34
CA THR A 27 2.95 16.61 9.56
C THR A 27 1.65 17.40 9.33
N ALA A 28 1.56 18.64 9.81
CA ALA A 28 0.41 19.50 9.60
C ALA A 28 0.19 19.80 8.10
N LEU A 29 1.28 20.08 7.36
CA LEU A 29 1.22 20.27 5.91
C LEU A 29 0.77 18.99 5.20
N ALA A 30 1.32 17.83 5.57
CA ALA A 30 0.92 16.54 5.01
C ALA A 30 -0.55 16.24 5.25
N THR A 31 -1.05 16.54 6.45
CA THR A 31 -2.46 16.40 6.82
C THR A 31 -3.35 17.33 6.00
N PHE A 32 -2.98 18.60 5.93
CA PHE A 32 -3.71 19.58 5.13
C PHE A 32 -3.86 19.14 3.68
N LEU A 33 -2.77 18.82 2.99
CA LEU A 33 -2.78 18.44 1.59
C LEU A 33 -3.60 17.18 1.30
N ARG A 34 -3.72 16.26 2.25
CA ARG A 34 -4.42 14.98 2.06
C ARG A 34 -5.89 15.04 2.45
N PHE A 35 -6.23 15.84 3.46
CA PHE A 35 -7.61 15.89 3.98
C PHE A 35 -8.41 17.08 3.45
N TYR A 36 -7.72 18.16 3.03
CA TYR A 36 -8.41 19.36 2.51
C TYR A 36 -9.16 19.02 1.22
N TRP A 37 -10.45 19.30 1.20
CA TRP A 37 -11.35 19.20 0.06
C TRP A 37 -11.35 17.83 -0.65
N LEU A 38 -11.47 16.75 0.08
CA LEU A 38 -11.50 15.39 -0.46
C LEU A 38 -12.69 15.10 -1.38
N GLY A 39 -13.76 15.86 -1.29
CA GLY A 39 -14.92 15.75 -2.18
C GLY A 39 -14.74 16.41 -3.55
N LEU A 40 -13.62 17.13 -3.80
CA LEU A 40 -13.38 17.88 -5.03
C LEU A 40 -13.42 17.01 -6.29
N LYS A 41 -12.78 15.86 -6.24
CA LYS A 41 -12.69 14.93 -7.38
C LYS A 41 -13.87 13.97 -7.40
N PRO A 42 -14.47 13.68 -8.57
CA PRO A 42 -15.36 12.53 -8.73
C PRO A 42 -14.65 11.22 -8.33
N PHE A 43 -15.41 10.18 -8.03
CA PHE A 43 -14.83 8.84 -7.85
C PHE A 43 -14.18 8.39 -9.17
N HIS A 44 -12.97 7.87 -9.06
CA HIS A 44 -12.28 7.20 -10.17
C HIS A 44 -12.95 5.86 -10.49
N HIS A 45 -12.70 5.32 -11.69
CA HIS A 45 -13.14 3.99 -12.07
C HIS A 45 -12.85 2.93 -10.99
N ASP A 46 -11.59 2.83 -10.56
CA ASP A 46 -11.15 1.85 -9.55
C ASP A 46 -11.71 2.14 -8.16
N GLU A 47 -11.92 3.42 -7.80
CA GLU A 47 -12.63 3.76 -6.56
C GLU A 47 -14.07 3.26 -6.60
N GLY A 48 -14.73 3.33 -7.77
CA GLY A 48 -16.07 2.78 -7.97
C GLY A 48 -16.11 1.27 -7.77
N VAL A 49 -15.16 0.55 -8.36
CA VAL A 49 -15.01 -0.92 -8.18
C VAL A 49 -14.75 -1.26 -6.71
N ASN A 50 -13.81 -0.58 -6.07
CA ASN A 50 -13.52 -0.77 -4.64
C ASN A 50 -14.74 -0.42 -3.76
N GLY A 51 -15.48 0.63 -4.12
CA GLY A 51 -16.72 1.03 -3.46
C GLY A 51 -17.81 -0.03 -3.55
N TRP A 52 -17.90 -0.74 -4.67
CA TRP A 52 -18.82 -1.86 -4.84
C TRP A 52 -18.46 -3.03 -3.90
N PHE A 53 -17.19 -3.43 -3.83
CA PHE A 53 -16.73 -4.45 -2.89
C PHE A 53 -16.98 -4.05 -1.43
N LEU A 54 -16.70 -2.80 -1.07
CA LEU A 54 -16.96 -2.27 0.26
C LEU A 54 -18.46 -2.26 0.59
N THR A 55 -19.31 -1.89 -0.38
CA THR A 55 -20.77 -1.89 -0.22
C THR A 55 -21.31 -3.29 0.02
N ASN A 56 -20.80 -4.29 -0.72
CA ASN A 56 -21.18 -5.68 -0.53
C ASN A 56 -20.71 -6.19 0.85
N LEU A 57 -19.47 -5.89 1.25
CA LEU A 57 -18.98 -6.25 2.58
C LEU A 57 -19.82 -5.61 3.70
N PHE A 58 -20.16 -4.33 3.57
CA PHE A 58 -21.01 -3.62 4.53
C PHE A 58 -22.40 -4.24 4.65
N ARG A 59 -23.02 -4.64 3.52
CA ARG A 59 -24.34 -5.24 3.47
C ARG A 59 -24.36 -6.70 3.97
N ASP A 60 -23.40 -7.51 3.49
CA ASP A 60 -23.41 -8.96 3.64
C ASP A 60 -22.60 -9.43 4.87
N GLY A 61 -21.77 -8.55 5.45
CA GLY A 61 -20.87 -8.85 6.58
C GLY A 61 -19.71 -9.81 6.22
N VAL A 62 -19.63 -10.25 4.97
CA VAL A 62 -18.62 -11.21 4.48
C VAL A 62 -18.01 -10.69 3.19
N TYR A 63 -16.68 -10.61 3.15
CA TYR A 63 -15.95 -10.32 1.92
C TYR A 63 -15.64 -11.61 1.17
N LYS A 64 -16.31 -11.84 0.07
CA LYS A 64 -15.99 -12.96 -0.83
C LYS A 64 -14.87 -12.52 -1.76
N TYR A 65 -13.65 -12.96 -1.44
CA TYR A 65 -12.48 -12.60 -2.23
C TYR A 65 -12.62 -13.13 -3.66
N ASP A 66 -12.48 -12.22 -4.62
CA ASP A 66 -12.51 -12.53 -6.05
C ASP A 66 -11.06 -12.46 -6.61
N PRO A 67 -10.46 -13.59 -6.99
CA PRO A 67 -9.11 -13.61 -7.54
C PRO A 67 -8.98 -12.86 -8.88
N ALA A 68 -10.08 -12.62 -9.61
CA ALA A 68 -10.07 -11.82 -10.83
C ALA A 68 -9.75 -10.34 -10.55
N ASN A 69 -10.09 -9.84 -9.35
CA ASN A 69 -9.69 -8.51 -8.87
C ASN A 69 -8.24 -8.48 -8.38
N TYR A 70 -7.62 -9.61 -8.10
CA TYR A 70 -6.27 -9.90 -7.59
C TYR A 70 -5.77 -9.04 -6.40
N HIS A 71 -6.30 -7.86 -6.14
CA HIS A 71 -5.97 -7.06 -4.97
C HIS A 71 -6.52 -7.68 -3.69
N GLY A 72 -5.73 -7.57 -2.61
CA GLY A 72 -6.09 -8.18 -1.34
C GLY A 72 -7.19 -7.44 -0.57
N PRO A 73 -7.76 -8.06 0.48
CA PRO A 73 -8.97 -7.60 1.17
C PRO A 73 -8.74 -6.47 2.19
N THR A 74 -7.49 -6.12 2.54
CA THR A 74 -7.21 -5.20 3.66
C THR A 74 -7.86 -3.84 3.52
N LEU A 75 -7.87 -3.26 2.30
CA LEU A 75 -8.49 -1.97 2.03
C LEU A 75 -9.94 -1.93 2.48
N TYR A 76 -10.70 -2.97 2.15
CA TYR A 76 -12.14 -3.03 2.44
C TYR A 76 -12.42 -3.11 3.94
N TYR A 77 -11.65 -3.90 4.70
CA TYR A 77 -11.81 -4.00 6.15
C TYR A 77 -11.41 -2.72 6.89
N ILE A 78 -10.33 -2.06 6.44
CA ILE A 78 -9.95 -0.76 7.00
C ILE A 78 -11.06 0.26 6.75
N SER A 79 -11.56 0.31 5.51
CA SER A 79 -12.60 1.27 5.13
C SER A 79 -13.95 0.95 5.76
N LEU A 80 -14.26 -0.33 5.98
CA LEU A 80 -15.45 -0.75 6.73
C LEU A 80 -15.50 -0.10 8.12
N ALA A 81 -14.36 -0.10 8.84
CA ALA A 81 -14.28 0.54 10.16
C ALA A 81 -14.61 2.07 10.11
N PHE A 82 -14.22 2.75 9.02
CA PHE A 82 -14.55 4.16 8.83
C PHE A 82 -16.02 4.37 8.45
N VAL A 83 -16.57 3.57 7.55
CA VAL A 83 -17.95 3.76 7.09
C VAL A 83 -18.98 3.35 8.14
N GLU A 84 -18.66 2.42 9.02
CA GLU A 84 -19.49 2.06 10.19
C GLU A 84 -19.65 3.23 11.17
N VAL A 85 -18.62 4.08 11.28
CA VAL A 85 -18.64 5.22 12.23
C VAL A 85 -19.14 6.50 11.57
N PHE A 86 -18.70 6.78 10.34
CA PHE A 86 -18.90 8.08 9.68
C PHE A 86 -19.87 8.04 8.48
N GLY A 87 -20.44 6.87 8.19
CA GLY A 87 -21.34 6.68 7.05
C GLY A 87 -20.62 6.33 5.75
N ARG A 88 -21.39 5.72 4.81
CA ARG A 88 -20.90 5.22 3.53
C ARG A 88 -20.92 6.31 2.46
N GLU A 89 -20.12 7.35 2.68
CA GLU A 89 -19.98 8.50 1.78
C GLU A 89 -18.56 8.63 1.22
N THR A 90 -18.40 9.41 0.15
CA THR A 90 -17.12 9.61 -0.54
C THR A 90 -16.01 10.08 0.40
N ILE A 91 -16.32 11.03 1.29
CA ILE A 91 -15.33 11.63 2.19
C ILE A 91 -14.85 10.62 3.26
N PRO A 92 -15.72 9.95 4.04
CA PRO A 92 -15.31 8.94 5.01
C PRO A 92 -14.47 7.79 4.39
N VAL A 93 -14.85 7.33 3.21
CA VAL A 93 -14.11 6.28 2.49
C VAL A 93 -12.70 6.77 2.14
N ARG A 94 -12.55 8.00 1.66
CA ARG A 94 -11.23 8.59 1.36
C ARG A 94 -10.41 8.90 2.61
N TRP A 95 -11.03 9.18 3.78
CA TRP A 95 -10.30 9.29 5.04
C TRP A 95 -9.55 8.01 5.39
N SER A 96 -10.15 6.85 5.10
CA SER A 96 -9.56 5.54 5.40
C SER A 96 -8.23 5.30 4.67
N VAL A 97 -7.97 6.00 3.57
CA VAL A 97 -6.70 5.94 2.83
C VAL A 97 -5.81 7.14 3.07
N ALA A 98 -6.37 8.35 3.19
CA ALA A 98 -5.61 9.59 3.39
C ALA A 98 -4.74 9.55 4.66
N ILE A 99 -5.23 8.91 5.73
CA ILE A 99 -4.50 8.76 7.00
C ILE A 99 -3.17 8.05 6.83
N TRP A 100 -3.10 7.03 5.98
CA TRP A 100 -1.85 6.29 5.73
C TRP A 100 -0.82 7.15 5.03
N GLY A 101 -1.25 8.05 4.15
CA GLY A 101 -0.38 9.03 3.53
C GLY A 101 0.26 10.00 4.53
N VAL A 102 -0.45 10.39 5.60
CA VAL A 102 0.12 11.16 6.71
C VAL A 102 1.06 10.30 7.55
N LEU A 103 0.66 9.08 7.85
CA LEU A 103 1.46 8.16 8.67
C LEU A 103 2.79 7.78 8.01
N ILE A 104 2.88 7.70 6.68
CA ILE A 104 4.16 7.55 5.97
C ILE A 104 5.11 8.69 6.31
N VAL A 105 4.63 9.92 6.33
CA VAL A 105 5.43 11.10 6.70
C VAL A 105 5.89 11.02 8.15
N VAL A 106 5.02 10.59 9.06
CA VAL A 106 5.39 10.36 10.48
C VAL A 106 6.43 9.26 10.61
N LEU A 107 6.30 8.16 9.88
CA LEU A 107 7.29 7.08 9.88
C LEU A 107 8.66 7.55 9.37
N ALA A 108 8.72 8.49 8.41
CA ALA A 108 9.98 9.00 7.89
C ALA A 108 10.84 9.70 8.96
N PHE A 109 10.25 10.27 10.01
CA PHE A 109 11.03 10.86 11.12
C PHE A 109 11.83 9.82 11.91
N TYR A 110 11.41 8.57 11.92
CA TYR A 110 12.16 7.47 12.54
C TYR A 110 13.43 7.09 11.76
N LEU A 111 13.62 7.61 10.55
CA LEU A 111 14.87 7.47 9.79
C LEU A 111 16.00 8.36 10.34
N ARG A 112 15.73 9.30 11.26
CA ARG A 112 16.72 10.24 11.83
C ARG A 112 18.01 9.56 12.32
N PRO A 113 17.99 8.43 13.04
CA PRO A 113 19.22 7.77 13.48
C PRO A 113 20.08 7.21 12.33
N TYR A 114 19.46 6.96 11.17
CA TYR A 114 20.06 6.24 10.06
C TYR A 114 20.59 7.15 8.95
N ILE A 115 19.87 8.24 8.64
CA ILE A 115 20.25 9.17 7.54
C ILE A 115 20.47 10.61 8.02
N GLY A 116 20.62 10.82 9.31
CA GLY A 116 20.81 12.14 9.90
C GLY A 116 19.50 12.93 10.06
N GLN A 117 19.57 14.01 10.83
CA GLN A 117 18.41 14.84 11.15
C GLN A 117 17.87 15.57 9.91
N ILE A 118 18.76 16.20 9.14
CA ILE A 118 18.40 16.95 7.92
C ILE A 118 17.89 15.99 6.86
N GLY A 119 18.56 14.85 6.67
CA GLY A 119 18.14 13.80 5.73
C GLY A 119 16.74 13.28 6.02
N ALA A 120 16.42 12.99 7.29
CA ALA A 120 15.09 12.51 7.69
C ALA A 120 14.00 13.59 7.52
N LEU A 121 14.31 14.85 7.86
CA LEU A 121 13.37 15.96 7.69
C LEU A 121 13.10 16.24 6.20
N ALA A 122 14.15 16.24 5.36
CA ALA A 122 14.00 16.38 3.92
C ALA A 122 13.20 15.24 3.29
N THR A 123 13.46 13.98 3.72
CA THR A 123 12.64 12.81 3.32
C THR A 123 11.17 13.03 3.65
N ALA A 124 10.87 13.40 4.89
CA ALA A 124 9.50 13.65 5.34
C ALA A 124 8.84 14.80 4.57
N ALA A 125 9.58 15.89 4.29
CA ALA A 125 9.10 17.02 3.50
C ALA A 125 8.80 16.60 2.05
N PHE A 126 9.68 15.84 1.40
CA PHE A 126 9.43 15.31 0.06
C PHE A 126 8.21 14.39 0.02
N LEU A 127 8.06 13.48 0.98
CA LEU A 127 6.87 12.63 1.09
C LEU A 127 5.59 13.44 1.36
N ALA A 128 5.70 14.52 2.14
CA ALA A 128 4.56 15.39 2.45
C ALA A 128 4.02 16.11 1.21
N ILE A 129 4.92 16.60 0.34
CA ILE A 129 4.57 17.46 -0.79
C ILE A 129 4.79 16.82 -2.17
N SER A 130 5.19 15.55 -2.27
CA SER A 130 5.27 14.84 -3.56
C SER A 130 3.91 14.86 -4.25
N PRO A 131 3.79 15.39 -5.48
CA PRO A 131 2.53 15.45 -6.22
C PRO A 131 1.86 14.07 -6.34
N GLY A 132 2.62 13.05 -6.73
CA GLY A 132 2.12 11.67 -6.86
C GLY A 132 1.67 11.08 -5.52
N MET A 133 2.47 11.24 -4.44
CA MET A 133 2.09 10.75 -3.11
C MET A 133 0.82 11.43 -2.58
N VAL A 134 0.68 12.74 -2.75
CA VAL A 134 -0.52 13.47 -2.32
C VAL A 134 -1.72 13.04 -3.15
N TYR A 135 -1.58 13.01 -4.50
CA TYR A 135 -2.67 12.70 -5.43
C TYR A 135 -3.27 11.32 -5.15
N ILE A 136 -2.42 10.30 -5.02
CA ILE A 136 -2.86 8.92 -4.76
C ILE A 136 -3.35 8.72 -3.32
N SER A 137 -2.82 9.46 -2.33
CA SER A 137 -3.37 9.42 -0.95
C SER A 137 -4.83 9.90 -0.85
N ARG A 138 -5.34 10.55 -1.87
CA ARG A 138 -6.70 11.10 -1.96
C ARG A 138 -7.65 10.20 -2.77
N TYR A 139 -7.17 9.01 -3.16
CA TYR A 139 -7.92 7.98 -3.87
C TYR A 139 -8.22 6.79 -2.96
N PHE A 140 -9.39 6.21 -3.10
CA PHE A 140 -9.77 4.97 -2.42
C PHE A 140 -9.22 3.74 -3.14
N ILE A 141 -7.88 3.57 -3.09
CA ILE A 141 -7.14 2.45 -3.68
C ILE A 141 -6.08 1.91 -2.71
N HIS A 142 -5.52 0.75 -3.02
CA HIS A 142 -4.64 -0.04 -2.12
C HIS A 142 -3.24 0.54 -1.92
N GLU A 143 -2.76 1.38 -2.84
CA GLU A 143 -1.36 1.76 -2.99
C GLU A 143 -0.76 2.45 -1.78
N ILE A 144 -1.46 3.44 -1.23
CA ILE A 144 -0.88 4.24 -0.14
C ILE A 144 -0.71 3.43 1.15
N PHE A 145 -1.64 2.53 1.44
CA PHE A 145 -1.51 1.61 2.56
C PHE A 145 -0.38 0.60 2.34
N PHE A 146 -0.25 0.08 1.12
CA PHE A 146 0.85 -0.79 0.73
C PHE A 146 2.23 -0.14 0.95
N VAL A 147 2.39 1.12 0.52
CA VAL A 147 3.63 1.88 0.67
C VAL A 147 3.92 2.19 2.16
N PHE A 148 2.88 2.47 2.95
CA PHE A 148 3.00 2.59 4.41
C PHE A 148 3.56 1.30 5.05
N LEU A 149 3.02 0.15 4.67
CA LEU A 149 3.49 -1.15 5.16
C LEU A 149 4.93 -1.44 4.74
N ALA A 150 5.33 -1.07 3.51
CA ALA A 150 6.70 -1.26 3.04
C ALA A 150 7.71 -0.44 3.86
N LEU A 151 7.41 0.82 4.18
CA LEU A 151 8.25 1.63 5.08
C LEU A 151 8.24 1.08 6.50
N GLY A 152 7.06 0.67 6.98
CA GLY A 152 6.90 0.03 8.30
C GLY A 152 7.74 -1.24 8.43
N PHE A 153 7.75 -2.08 7.39
CA PHE A 153 8.59 -3.27 7.32
C PHE A 153 10.09 -2.93 7.44
N VAL A 154 10.56 -1.98 6.63
CA VAL A 154 11.98 -1.57 6.65
C VAL A 154 12.36 -1.01 8.01
N LEU A 155 11.57 -0.09 8.56
CA LEU A 155 11.83 0.49 9.89
C LEU A 155 11.80 -0.56 10.99
N ALA A 156 10.85 -1.49 10.96
CA ALA A 156 10.76 -2.54 11.95
C ALA A 156 11.99 -3.46 11.91
N VAL A 157 12.48 -3.83 10.71
CA VAL A 157 13.73 -4.60 10.58
C VAL A 157 14.93 -3.82 11.10
N LEU A 158 15.08 -2.54 10.74
CA LEU A 158 16.16 -1.68 11.21
C LEU A 158 16.15 -1.54 12.74
N MET A 159 14.99 -1.28 13.33
CA MET A 159 14.85 -1.15 14.77
C MET A 159 15.05 -2.47 15.52
N PHE A 160 14.70 -3.60 14.92
CA PHE A 160 15.01 -4.91 15.46
C PHE A 160 16.52 -5.15 15.55
N MET A 161 17.29 -4.66 14.57
CA MET A 161 18.74 -4.82 14.54
C MET A 161 19.47 -3.84 15.50
N ASP A 162 18.96 -2.62 15.62
CA ASP A 162 19.66 -1.49 16.25
C ASP A 162 19.18 -1.17 17.67
N ARG A 163 17.91 -1.47 18.00
CA ARG A 163 17.31 -1.05 19.26
C ARG A 163 17.14 -2.19 20.24
N GLU A 164 17.49 -1.91 21.49
CA GLU A 164 17.31 -2.88 22.58
C GLU A 164 15.90 -2.83 23.20
N MET A 165 15.17 -1.72 23.04
CA MET A 165 13.87 -1.52 23.71
C MET A 165 12.79 -1.12 22.70
N ALA A 166 11.57 -1.66 22.91
CA ALA A 166 10.41 -1.24 22.13
C ALA A 166 9.99 0.19 22.48
N GLY A 167 9.79 1.02 21.47
CA GLY A 167 9.20 2.35 21.62
C GLY A 167 7.68 2.31 21.74
N PRO A 168 7.04 3.38 22.28
CA PRO A 168 5.59 3.41 22.48
C PRO A 168 4.78 3.24 21.19
N GLY A 169 5.28 3.77 20.07
CA GLY A 169 4.64 3.57 18.76
C GLY A 169 4.62 2.10 18.33
N ALA A 170 5.72 1.38 18.51
CA ALA A 170 5.79 -0.05 18.19
C ALA A 170 4.86 -0.88 19.09
N ILE A 171 4.76 -0.53 20.37
CA ILE A 171 3.84 -1.17 21.32
C ILE A 171 2.38 -0.95 20.87
N ALA A 172 2.01 0.29 20.52
CA ALA A 172 0.67 0.63 20.05
C ALA A 172 0.31 -0.12 18.76
N TRP A 173 1.23 -0.19 17.78
CA TRP A 173 1.01 -0.94 16.54
C TRP A 173 0.91 -2.44 16.79
N MET A 174 1.72 -3.00 17.67
CA MET A 174 1.61 -4.42 18.04
C MET A 174 0.29 -4.72 18.73
N ALA A 175 -0.17 -3.83 19.62
CA ALA A 175 -1.49 -3.96 20.25
C ALA A 175 -2.63 -3.92 19.22
N LEU A 176 -2.53 -3.05 18.20
CA LEU A 176 -3.51 -3.00 17.11
C LEU A 176 -3.49 -4.28 16.26
N VAL A 177 -2.32 -4.80 15.91
CA VAL A 177 -2.20 -6.08 15.19
C VAL A 177 -2.83 -7.22 15.99
N LEU A 178 -2.55 -7.30 17.29
CA LEU A 178 -3.15 -8.33 18.16
C LEU A 178 -4.66 -8.15 18.31
N LEU A 179 -5.16 -6.90 18.36
CA LEU A 179 -6.60 -6.62 18.39
C LEU A 179 -7.29 -7.18 17.15
N VAL A 180 -6.72 -6.96 15.96
CA VAL A 180 -7.22 -7.53 14.71
C VAL A 180 -7.19 -9.06 14.76
N CYS A 181 -6.09 -9.66 15.25
CA CYS A 181 -5.95 -11.12 15.37
C CYS A 181 -7.00 -11.74 16.30
N PHE A 182 -7.35 -11.06 17.40
CA PHE A 182 -8.31 -11.58 18.41
C PHE A 182 -9.74 -11.07 18.23
N SER A 183 -10.03 -10.31 17.17
CA SER A 183 -11.38 -9.79 16.91
C SER A 183 -12.42 -10.85 16.48
N PRO A 184 -12.08 -11.96 15.75
CA PRO A 184 -13.10 -12.87 15.21
C PRO A 184 -14.11 -13.40 16.25
N PRO A 185 -13.73 -13.83 17.46
CA PRO A 185 -14.69 -14.25 18.45
C PRO A 185 -15.71 -13.18 18.81
N ALA A 186 -15.28 -11.93 18.96
CA ALA A 186 -16.16 -10.81 19.28
C ALA A 186 -17.06 -10.38 18.10
N MET A 187 -16.69 -10.73 16.88
CA MET A 187 -17.50 -10.48 15.68
C MET A 187 -18.64 -11.50 15.55
N TYR A 188 -18.39 -12.80 15.79
CA TYR A 188 -19.31 -13.89 15.42
C TYR A 188 -20.01 -14.55 16.60
N LEU A 189 -19.32 -14.81 17.72
CA LEU A 189 -19.93 -15.52 18.85
C LEU A 189 -21.15 -14.81 19.44
N PRO A 190 -21.20 -13.47 19.56
CA PRO A 190 -22.38 -12.81 20.11
C PRO A 190 -23.69 -13.17 19.38
N HIS A 191 -23.63 -13.28 18.06
CA HIS A 191 -24.82 -13.63 17.26
C HIS A 191 -25.32 -15.04 17.49
N GLN A 192 -24.46 -15.98 17.89
CA GLN A 192 -24.85 -17.35 18.18
C GLN A 192 -25.55 -17.49 19.54
N PHE A 193 -25.22 -16.63 20.52
CA PHE A 193 -25.71 -16.75 21.90
C PHE A 193 -26.77 -15.71 22.26
N ALA A 194 -26.82 -14.58 21.55
CA ALA A 194 -27.74 -13.48 21.90
C ALA A 194 -29.20 -13.69 21.41
N GLY A 195 -29.42 -14.61 20.46
CA GLY A 195 -30.70 -14.73 19.77
C GLY A 195 -31.12 -13.39 19.16
N GLU A 196 -32.38 -12.97 19.42
CA GLU A 196 -32.92 -11.68 18.94
C GLU A 196 -32.64 -10.50 19.89
N SER A 197 -31.98 -10.74 21.05
CA SER A 197 -31.72 -9.70 22.05
C SER A 197 -30.51 -8.84 21.67
N SER A 198 -30.74 -7.61 21.20
CA SER A 198 -29.68 -6.66 20.89
C SER A 198 -28.85 -6.25 22.11
N ALA A 199 -29.49 -6.16 23.30
CA ALA A 199 -28.78 -5.84 24.55
C ALA A 199 -27.81 -6.96 24.95
N LEU A 200 -28.25 -8.22 24.89
CA LEU A 200 -27.40 -9.37 25.20
C LEU A 200 -26.24 -9.50 24.19
N LEU A 201 -26.51 -9.26 22.91
CA LEU A 201 -25.49 -9.23 21.85
C LEU A 201 -24.36 -8.25 22.19
N TRP A 202 -24.72 -7.02 22.59
CA TRP A 202 -23.70 -6.03 22.97
C TRP A 202 -22.97 -6.37 24.26
N VAL A 203 -23.65 -6.94 25.27
CA VAL A 203 -22.99 -7.39 26.52
C VAL A 203 -21.97 -8.47 26.22
N ILE A 204 -22.31 -9.49 25.43
CA ILE A 204 -21.38 -10.56 25.05
C ILE A 204 -20.21 -9.99 24.23
N ARG A 205 -20.49 -9.13 23.26
CA ARG A 205 -19.47 -8.50 22.40
C ARG A 205 -18.48 -7.68 23.22
N LEU A 206 -18.94 -6.82 24.13
CA LEU A 206 -18.09 -6.04 25.03
C LEU A 206 -17.29 -6.92 25.98
N GLY A 207 -17.89 -7.99 26.51
CA GLY A 207 -17.17 -8.98 27.34
C GLY A 207 -16.03 -9.66 26.57
N LEU A 208 -16.26 -10.05 25.33
CA LEU A 208 -15.22 -10.65 24.47
C LEU A 208 -14.11 -9.66 24.11
N TYR A 209 -14.45 -8.40 23.80
CA TYR A 209 -13.44 -7.36 23.58
C TYR A 209 -12.64 -7.04 24.85
N ALA A 210 -13.30 -7.02 26.03
CA ALA A 210 -12.61 -6.84 27.29
C ALA A 210 -11.63 -8.01 27.59
N PHE A 211 -12.06 -9.25 27.30
CA PHE A 211 -11.20 -10.43 27.41
C PHE A 211 -10.02 -10.36 26.43
N ALA A 212 -10.27 -10.01 25.14
CA ALA A 212 -9.21 -9.79 24.15
C ALA A 212 -8.26 -8.69 24.60
N GLY A 213 -8.76 -7.58 25.14
CA GLY A 213 -7.95 -6.50 25.69
C GLY A 213 -7.05 -6.94 26.84
N ALA A 214 -7.57 -7.75 27.76
CA ALA A 214 -6.78 -8.34 28.84
C ALA A 214 -5.70 -9.28 28.29
N LEU A 215 -6.04 -10.13 27.32
CA LEU A 215 -5.06 -11.03 26.68
C LEU A 215 -3.96 -10.23 25.95
N ILE A 216 -4.33 -9.19 25.21
CA ILE A 216 -3.38 -8.30 24.53
C ILE A 216 -2.45 -7.64 25.55
N PHE A 217 -3.00 -7.12 26.65
CA PHE A 217 -2.20 -6.53 27.72
C PHE A 217 -1.17 -7.51 28.27
N PHE A 218 -1.57 -8.75 28.59
CA PHE A 218 -0.64 -9.76 29.07
C PHE A 218 0.40 -10.17 28.04
N LEU A 219 0.02 -10.30 26.76
CA LEU A 219 0.97 -10.60 25.69
C LEU A 219 1.98 -9.46 25.48
N ILE A 220 1.53 -8.22 25.50
CA ILE A 220 2.45 -7.07 25.42
C ILE A 220 3.39 -7.04 26.62
N ARG A 221 2.90 -7.29 27.83
CA ARG A 221 3.75 -7.43 29.03
C ARG A 221 4.78 -8.53 28.84
N LEU A 222 4.38 -9.71 28.40
CA LEU A 222 5.27 -10.83 28.13
C LEU A 222 6.36 -10.46 27.11
N LEU A 223 5.96 -9.79 26.01
CA LEU A 223 6.89 -9.34 24.98
C LEU A 223 7.87 -8.27 25.49
N LEU A 224 7.41 -7.38 26.40
CA LEU A 224 8.26 -6.36 27.03
C LEU A 224 9.24 -6.95 28.02
N ASP A 225 8.83 -7.96 28.79
CA ASP A 225 9.70 -8.69 29.71
C ASP A 225 10.72 -9.56 28.95
N TRP A 226 10.32 -10.06 27.76
CA TRP A 226 11.19 -10.81 26.87
C TRP A 226 12.02 -9.87 25.97
N ASN A 227 13.35 -9.87 26.13
CA ASN A 227 14.28 -9.00 25.40
C ASN A 227 13.92 -7.50 25.43
N ARG A 228 13.32 -7.01 26.52
CA ARG A 228 12.88 -5.62 26.68
C ARG A 228 11.98 -5.14 25.54
N GLY A 229 11.22 -6.05 24.93
CA GLY A 229 10.31 -5.77 23.83
C GLY A 229 10.95 -5.69 22.45
N ARG A 230 12.24 -5.96 22.30
CA ARG A 230 12.92 -5.98 20.98
C ARG A 230 12.20 -6.90 19.99
N SER A 231 11.68 -8.03 20.47
CA SER A 231 10.90 -9.00 19.68
C SER A 231 9.68 -8.39 18.98
N ILE A 232 9.09 -7.33 19.55
CA ILE A 232 7.95 -6.61 18.97
C ILE A 232 8.29 -6.09 17.56
N TYR A 233 9.50 -5.61 17.34
CA TYR A 233 9.89 -5.09 16.02
C TYR A 233 9.92 -6.18 14.95
N LEU A 234 10.42 -7.39 15.25
CA LEU A 234 10.41 -8.48 14.28
C LEU A 234 8.98 -8.97 14.00
N LEU A 235 8.13 -9.04 15.02
CA LEU A 235 6.71 -9.37 14.84
C LEU A 235 5.99 -8.30 14.01
N LEU A 236 6.31 -7.02 14.19
CA LEU A 236 5.78 -5.95 13.34
C LEU A 236 6.28 -6.05 11.90
N ALA A 237 7.56 -6.40 11.67
CA ALA A 237 8.05 -6.67 10.33
C ALA A 237 7.29 -7.84 9.69
N ALA A 238 7.07 -8.93 10.43
CA ALA A 238 6.28 -10.06 9.98
C ALA A 238 4.84 -9.66 9.64
N ALA A 239 4.19 -8.85 10.50
CA ALA A 239 2.85 -8.34 10.26
C ALA A 239 2.79 -7.42 9.04
N CYS A 240 3.73 -6.48 8.89
CA CYS A 240 3.81 -5.62 7.70
C CYS A 240 3.98 -6.45 6.42
N GLY A 241 4.87 -7.46 6.43
CA GLY A 241 5.06 -8.36 5.30
C GLY A 241 3.79 -9.12 4.93
N ALA A 242 3.11 -9.71 5.92
CA ALA A 242 1.84 -10.41 5.70
C ALA A 242 0.74 -9.48 5.16
N LEU A 243 0.61 -8.29 5.74
CA LEU A 243 -0.37 -7.30 5.31
C LEU A 243 -0.05 -6.72 3.93
N MET A 244 1.23 -6.62 3.54
CA MET A 244 1.60 -6.28 2.16
C MET A 244 1.00 -7.29 1.17
N PHE A 245 1.15 -8.61 1.43
CA PHE A 245 0.53 -9.66 0.61
C PHE A 245 -0.99 -9.63 0.65
N ALA A 246 -1.58 -9.31 1.81
CA ALA A 246 -3.03 -9.16 1.96
C ALA A 246 -3.57 -7.84 1.39
N THR A 247 -2.69 -6.95 0.91
CA THR A 247 -3.05 -5.68 0.28
C THR A 247 -2.87 -5.75 -1.22
N LYS A 248 -1.72 -6.26 -1.69
CA LYS A 248 -1.36 -6.19 -3.09
C LYS A 248 -0.47 -7.35 -3.53
N GLU A 249 -0.78 -7.92 -4.68
CA GLU A 249 -0.03 -9.01 -5.31
C GLU A 249 1.42 -8.63 -5.64
N THR A 250 1.70 -7.33 -5.91
CA THR A 250 3.06 -6.84 -6.23
C THR A 250 4.04 -6.85 -5.04
N SER A 251 3.61 -7.34 -3.88
CA SER A 251 4.43 -7.49 -2.66
C SER A 251 5.72 -8.24 -2.91
N PHE A 252 5.68 -9.30 -3.75
CA PHE A 252 6.88 -10.08 -4.07
C PHE A 252 7.93 -9.27 -4.86
N ILE A 253 7.50 -8.30 -5.70
CA ILE A 253 8.42 -7.41 -6.42
C ILE A 253 9.13 -6.49 -5.42
N THR A 254 8.37 -5.89 -4.50
CA THR A 254 8.89 -4.98 -3.49
C THR A 254 9.87 -5.69 -2.54
N LEU A 255 9.52 -6.84 -2.00
CA LEU A 255 10.39 -7.63 -1.13
C LEU A 255 11.58 -8.21 -1.90
N GLY A 256 11.38 -8.68 -3.14
CA GLY A 256 12.44 -9.19 -4.00
C GLY A 256 13.50 -8.13 -4.30
N THR A 257 13.09 -6.90 -4.62
CA THR A 257 14.01 -5.78 -4.86
C THR A 257 14.74 -5.32 -3.59
N MET A 258 14.10 -5.41 -2.41
CA MET A 258 14.78 -5.21 -1.12
C MET A 258 15.89 -6.24 -0.90
N VAL A 259 15.62 -7.53 -1.19
CA VAL A 259 16.65 -8.59 -1.10
C VAL A 259 17.78 -8.34 -2.10
N ILE A 260 17.47 -7.96 -3.34
CA ILE A 260 18.48 -7.61 -4.35
C ILE A 260 19.35 -6.44 -3.86
N ALA A 261 18.75 -5.40 -3.28
CA ALA A 261 19.49 -4.27 -2.70
C ALA A 261 20.47 -4.73 -1.60
N CYS A 262 20.03 -5.61 -0.69
CA CYS A 262 20.91 -6.20 0.33
C CYS A 262 22.06 -7.00 -0.28
N VAL A 263 21.80 -7.81 -1.33
CA VAL A 263 22.82 -8.57 -2.05
C VAL A 263 23.81 -7.64 -2.75
N CYS A 264 23.35 -6.54 -3.35
CA CYS A 264 24.22 -5.54 -3.98
C CYS A 264 25.14 -4.85 -2.95
N ILE A 265 24.62 -4.52 -1.75
CA ILE A 265 25.44 -3.96 -0.65
C ILE A 265 26.53 -4.96 -0.23
N TRP A 266 26.11 -6.20 0.02
CA TRP A 266 27.05 -7.26 0.37
C TRP A 266 28.13 -7.47 -0.71
N ALA A 267 27.74 -7.50 -1.98
CA ALA A 267 28.67 -7.65 -3.11
C ALA A 267 29.67 -6.49 -3.17
N ARG A 268 29.19 -5.24 -3.02
CA ARG A 268 30.04 -4.04 -2.99
C ARG A 268 31.11 -4.13 -1.89
N GLU A 269 30.71 -4.53 -0.69
CA GLU A 269 31.65 -4.67 0.44
C GLU A 269 32.71 -5.73 0.17
N ARG A 270 32.30 -6.88 -0.37
CA ARG A 270 33.23 -7.96 -0.72
C ARG A 270 34.17 -7.60 -1.88
N ILE A 271 33.68 -6.83 -2.87
CA ILE A 271 34.56 -6.28 -3.93
C ILE A 271 35.60 -5.36 -3.31
N GLY A 272 35.19 -4.45 -2.43
CA GLY A 272 36.10 -3.55 -1.73
C GLY A 272 37.20 -4.31 -0.96
N GLU A 273 36.80 -5.33 -0.18
CA GLU A 273 37.75 -6.19 0.53
C GLU A 273 38.70 -6.94 -0.41
N ALA A 274 38.19 -7.53 -1.50
CA ALA A 274 38.99 -8.27 -2.46
C ALA A 274 39.99 -7.38 -3.20
N VAL A 275 39.58 -6.15 -3.58
CA VAL A 275 40.44 -5.15 -4.22
C VAL A 275 41.58 -4.75 -3.27
N VAL A 276 41.27 -4.52 -1.99
CA VAL A 276 42.29 -4.19 -0.98
C VAL A 276 43.26 -5.37 -0.77
N LYS A 277 42.76 -6.60 -0.72
CA LYS A 277 43.58 -7.82 -0.53
C LYS A 277 44.22 -8.35 -1.80
N ARG A 278 43.94 -7.75 -2.97
CA ARG A 278 44.34 -8.25 -4.30
C ARG A 278 43.92 -9.72 -4.58
N GLU A 279 42.79 -10.15 -4.04
CA GLU A 279 42.24 -11.49 -4.22
C GLU A 279 41.14 -11.48 -5.29
N PHE A 280 41.03 -12.60 -6.05
CA PHE A 280 39.95 -12.74 -7.03
C PHE A 280 38.60 -12.98 -6.36
N PRO A 281 37.53 -12.24 -6.70
CA PRO A 281 36.27 -12.24 -5.97
C PRO A 281 35.37 -13.46 -6.31
N THR A 282 35.88 -14.68 -6.09
CA THR A 282 35.16 -15.93 -6.40
C THR A 282 33.78 -16.04 -5.75
N LYS A 283 33.65 -15.59 -4.48
CA LYS A 283 32.36 -15.61 -3.75
C LYS A 283 31.32 -14.70 -4.38
N ILE A 284 31.74 -13.58 -4.98
CA ILE A 284 30.83 -12.63 -5.66
C ILE A 284 30.36 -13.23 -6.97
N LEU A 285 31.23 -13.84 -7.74
CA LEU A 285 30.87 -14.50 -8.99
C LEU A 285 29.88 -15.65 -8.73
N SER A 286 30.12 -16.45 -7.67
CA SER A 286 29.18 -17.51 -7.27
C SER A 286 27.81 -16.97 -6.84
N ALA A 287 27.78 -15.88 -6.05
CA ALA A 287 26.54 -15.24 -5.63
C ALA A 287 25.81 -14.55 -6.79
N ALA A 288 26.55 -13.90 -7.70
CA ALA A 288 25.96 -13.29 -8.90
C ALA A 288 25.38 -14.36 -9.84
N ALA A 289 26.08 -15.48 -10.03
CA ALA A 289 25.58 -16.61 -10.81
C ALA A 289 24.32 -17.22 -10.18
N ALA A 290 24.33 -17.48 -8.86
CA ALA A 290 23.15 -17.98 -8.15
C ALA A 290 21.98 -16.98 -8.21
N GLY A 291 22.24 -15.70 -7.99
CA GLY A 291 21.24 -14.63 -8.09
C GLY A 291 20.65 -14.52 -9.50
N SER A 292 21.48 -14.64 -10.53
CA SER A 292 21.04 -14.63 -11.94
C SER A 292 20.15 -15.84 -12.27
N ILE A 293 20.46 -17.01 -11.73
CA ILE A 293 19.62 -18.21 -11.90
C ILE A 293 18.27 -18.03 -11.21
N VAL A 294 18.26 -17.55 -9.95
CA VAL A 294 17.02 -17.30 -9.20
C VAL A 294 16.19 -16.23 -9.90
N PHE A 295 16.81 -15.16 -10.38
CA PHE A 295 16.14 -14.08 -11.11
C PHE A 295 15.56 -14.58 -12.44
N ALA A 296 16.32 -15.34 -13.23
CA ALA A 296 15.84 -15.95 -14.47
C ALA A 296 14.67 -16.91 -14.21
N PHE A 297 14.71 -17.68 -13.12
CA PHE A 297 13.63 -18.58 -12.72
C PHE A 297 12.38 -17.82 -12.27
N ALA A 298 12.54 -16.74 -11.50
CA ALA A 298 11.44 -15.88 -11.06
C ALA A 298 10.76 -15.18 -12.24
N ILE A 299 11.55 -14.67 -13.22
CA ILE A 299 11.01 -14.02 -14.44
C ILE A 299 10.38 -15.06 -15.39
N SER A 300 10.82 -16.30 -15.39
CA SER A 300 10.33 -17.35 -16.31
C SER A 300 8.86 -17.75 -16.10
N ARG A 301 8.12 -17.10 -15.21
CA ARG A 301 6.73 -17.42 -14.81
C ARG A 301 6.54 -18.79 -14.15
N ARG A 302 7.57 -19.60 -14.04
CA ARG A 302 7.45 -20.97 -13.48
C ARG A 302 7.27 -20.96 -11.96
N LEU A 303 7.87 -20.03 -11.26
CA LEU A 303 7.74 -19.95 -9.80
C LEU A 303 6.30 -19.63 -9.34
N PRO A 304 5.62 -18.64 -9.92
CA PRO A 304 4.20 -18.40 -9.64
C PRO A 304 3.30 -19.60 -10.01
N GLU A 305 3.54 -20.24 -11.16
CA GLU A 305 2.78 -21.43 -11.58
C GLU A 305 2.95 -22.60 -10.59
N ILE A 306 4.18 -22.88 -10.17
CA ILE A 306 4.47 -23.94 -9.18
C ILE A 306 3.84 -23.61 -7.83
N ALA A 307 3.93 -22.36 -7.37
CA ALA A 307 3.34 -21.94 -6.10
C ALA A 307 1.80 -22.03 -6.13
N THR A 308 1.20 -21.63 -7.26
CA THR A 308 -0.25 -21.71 -7.47
C THR A 308 -0.72 -23.16 -7.54
N ASP A 309 -0.02 -24.02 -8.29
CA ASP A 309 -0.31 -25.45 -8.39
C ASP A 309 -0.17 -26.16 -7.05
N PHE A 310 0.86 -25.85 -6.29
CA PHE A 310 1.04 -26.37 -4.95
C PHE A 310 -0.09 -25.94 -4.02
N GLY A 311 -0.46 -24.68 -4.03
CA GLY A 311 -1.57 -24.13 -3.23
C GLY A 311 -2.91 -24.79 -3.58
N LYS A 312 -3.22 -24.92 -4.89
CA LYS A 312 -4.44 -25.59 -5.37
C LYS A 312 -4.47 -27.07 -4.97
N ARG A 313 -3.38 -27.81 -5.17
CA ARG A 313 -3.31 -29.24 -4.81
C ARG A 313 -3.43 -29.45 -3.31
N ALA A 314 -2.77 -28.63 -2.49
CA ALA A 314 -2.91 -28.69 -1.04
C ALA A 314 -4.35 -28.41 -0.61
N PHE A 315 -5.03 -27.46 -1.26
CA PHE A 315 -6.43 -27.13 -1.01
C PHE A 315 -7.36 -28.26 -1.47
N ASP A 316 -7.19 -28.78 -2.69
CA ASP A 316 -8.04 -29.85 -3.25
C ASP A 316 -7.88 -31.18 -2.49
N MET A 317 -6.69 -31.52 -2.03
CA MET A 317 -6.47 -32.70 -1.17
C MET A 317 -7.22 -32.63 0.16
N THR A 318 -7.39 -31.42 0.69
CA THR A 318 -8.09 -31.19 1.95
C THR A 318 -9.61 -31.03 1.74
N ALA A 319 -10.07 -30.67 0.54
CA ALA A 319 -11.49 -30.53 0.18
C ALA A 319 -12.25 -31.86 -0.01
N ALA A 320 -11.56 -33.00 -0.03
CA ALA A 320 -12.17 -34.32 -0.17
C ALA A 320 -12.98 -34.78 1.06
N GLY A 321 -12.98 -34.01 2.16
CA GLY A 321 -13.77 -34.24 3.36
C GLY A 321 -14.92 -33.22 3.54
N SER A 322 -15.66 -33.34 4.65
CA SER A 322 -16.66 -32.30 4.98
C SER A 322 -15.99 -30.93 5.12
N ALA A 323 -16.69 -29.84 4.75
CA ALA A 323 -16.17 -28.47 4.80
C ALA A 323 -15.59 -28.11 6.18
N GLU A 324 -16.11 -28.70 7.24
CA GLU A 324 -15.66 -28.48 8.63
C GLU A 324 -14.34 -29.20 8.94
N THR A 325 -14.18 -30.43 8.46
CA THR A 325 -12.93 -31.20 8.58
C THR A 325 -11.82 -30.57 7.76
N PHE A 326 -12.16 -30.01 6.60
CA PHE A 326 -11.27 -29.26 5.73
C PHE A 326 -10.69 -28.02 6.43
N THR A 327 -11.55 -27.19 7.00
CA THR A 327 -11.13 -25.95 7.70
C THR A 327 -10.15 -26.29 8.83
N ASN A 328 -10.43 -27.33 9.61
CA ASN A 328 -9.58 -27.75 10.72
C ASN A 328 -8.24 -28.35 10.26
N LEU A 329 -8.21 -29.17 9.21
CA LEU A 329 -6.98 -29.74 8.64
C LEU A 329 -6.11 -28.68 7.97
N PHE A 330 -6.70 -27.73 7.26
CA PHE A 330 -5.99 -26.62 6.67
C PHE A 330 -5.34 -25.74 7.73
N TYR A 331 -6.04 -25.41 8.81
CA TYR A 331 -5.48 -24.65 9.94
C TYR A 331 -4.38 -25.41 10.66
N LEU A 332 -4.49 -26.72 10.80
CA LEU A 332 -3.42 -27.57 11.33
C LEU A 332 -2.18 -27.57 10.44
N LEU A 333 -2.33 -27.75 9.12
CA LEU A 333 -1.22 -27.66 8.17
C LEU A 333 -0.54 -26.29 8.19
N VAL A 334 -1.33 -25.21 8.19
CA VAL A 334 -0.87 -23.84 8.30
C VAL A 334 -0.16 -23.58 9.63
N ALA A 335 -0.58 -24.21 10.73
CA ALA A 335 0.08 -24.11 12.02
C ALA A 335 1.42 -24.89 12.07
N PHE A 336 1.56 -26.02 11.34
CA PHE A 336 2.73 -26.87 11.40
C PHE A 336 3.81 -26.54 10.36
N VAL A 337 3.46 -25.99 9.18
CA VAL A 337 4.44 -25.63 8.14
C VAL A 337 5.47 -24.60 8.63
N PRO A 338 5.10 -23.52 9.31
CA PRO A 338 6.08 -22.56 9.83
C PRO A 338 7.10 -23.18 10.81
N PRO A 339 6.72 -23.99 11.83
CA PRO A 339 7.67 -24.64 12.71
C PRO A 339 8.66 -25.55 11.98
N ILE A 340 8.22 -26.25 10.94
CA ILE A 340 9.08 -27.13 10.14
C ILE A 340 10.10 -26.32 9.35
N LEU A 341 9.68 -25.22 8.71
CA LEU A 341 10.58 -24.31 8.00
C LEU A 341 11.61 -23.69 8.94
N VAL A 342 11.19 -23.29 10.13
CA VAL A 342 12.08 -22.77 11.19
C VAL A 342 13.09 -23.79 11.61
N TYR A 343 12.67 -25.05 11.80
CA TYR A 343 13.59 -26.13 12.17
C TYR A 343 14.63 -26.38 11.06
N LEU A 344 14.24 -26.35 9.79
CA LEU A 344 15.14 -26.48 8.64
C LEU A 344 16.16 -25.33 8.60
N VAL A 345 15.72 -24.08 8.81
CA VAL A 345 16.62 -22.91 8.90
C VAL A 345 17.57 -23.02 10.09
N TYR A 346 17.08 -23.47 11.24
CA TYR A 346 17.89 -23.71 12.43
C TYR A 346 18.94 -24.81 12.21
N ALA A 347 18.57 -25.92 11.58
CA ALA A 347 19.49 -27.01 11.26
C ALA A 347 20.61 -26.57 10.29
N TRP A 348 20.28 -25.67 9.35
CA TRP A 348 21.25 -25.08 8.43
C TRP A 348 22.21 -24.10 9.13
N ASP A 349 21.73 -23.31 10.10
CA ASP A 349 22.54 -22.31 10.82
C ASP A 349 23.63 -22.92 11.72
N LYS A 350 23.54 -24.20 12.07
CA LYS A 350 24.59 -24.91 12.84
C LYS A 350 25.91 -25.10 12.08
N GLY A 351 25.94 -24.85 10.77
CA GLY A 351 27.08 -25.19 9.90
C GLY A 351 28.04 -24.04 9.55
N GLY A 352 27.81 -22.79 9.91
CA GLY A 352 28.61 -21.69 9.35
C GLY A 352 28.85 -20.50 10.25
N ALA A 353 29.91 -20.51 11.06
CA ALA A 353 30.44 -19.32 11.71
C ALA A 353 31.51 -18.66 10.80
N THR A 354 31.13 -17.70 9.96
CA THR A 354 32.08 -16.79 9.30
C THR A 354 32.12 -15.48 10.05
N VAL A 355 33.34 -15.01 10.36
CA VAL A 355 33.57 -13.71 11.01
C VAL A 355 33.28 -12.60 10.00
N GLU A 356 32.18 -11.88 10.18
CA GLU A 356 31.86 -10.67 9.42
C GLU A 356 32.33 -9.41 10.15
N PRO A 357 32.65 -8.31 9.42
CA PRO A 357 33.07 -7.07 10.05
C PRO A 357 31.95 -6.49 10.95
N ASP A 358 32.35 -5.90 12.05
CA ASP A 358 31.50 -5.36 13.12
C ASP A 358 30.79 -4.07 12.65
N SER A 359 29.68 -4.20 11.95
CA SER A 359 28.84 -3.06 11.61
C SER A 359 27.42 -3.26 12.18
N ALA A 360 26.85 -2.19 12.74
CA ALA A 360 25.57 -2.22 13.45
C ALA A 360 24.37 -2.76 12.61
N LEU A 361 24.48 -2.71 11.27
CA LEU A 361 23.44 -3.14 10.34
C LEU A 361 23.98 -4.22 9.39
N SER A 362 24.30 -5.39 9.91
CA SER A 362 24.84 -6.54 9.18
C SER A 362 23.95 -7.78 9.37
N LEU A 363 24.14 -8.81 8.53
CA LEU A 363 23.55 -10.13 8.73
C LEU A 363 23.91 -10.70 10.11
N LYS A 364 25.11 -10.41 10.60
CA LYS A 364 25.55 -10.79 11.94
C LYS A 364 24.70 -10.10 13.01
N SER A 365 24.51 -8.78 12.93
CA SER A 365 23.67 -8.04 13.90
C SER A 365 22.22 -8.50 13.88
N PHE A 366 21.66 -8.84 12.70
CA PHE A 366 20.33 -9.43 12.61
C PHE A 366 20.27 -10.80 13.31
N ARG A 367 21.23 -11.67 13.04
CA ARG A 367 21.32 -12.99 13.67
C ARG A 367 21.51 -12.89 15.20
N ASP A 368 22.35 -11.97 15.66
CA ASP A 368 22.60 -11.75 17.09
C ASP A 368 21.33 -11.18 17.76
N ALA A 369 20.58 -10.31 17.06
CA ALA A 369 19.28 -9.82 17.52
C ALA A 369 18.23 -10.92 17.69
N LEU A 370 18.28 -11.97 16.85
CA LEU A 370 17.41 -13.15 16.99
C LEU A 370 17.68 -13.95 18.27
N GLY A 371 18.80 -13.69 18.97
CA GLY A 371 19.20 -14.47 20.15
C GLY A 371 19.77 -15.84 19.80
N SER A 372 19.71 -16.78 20.74
CA SER A 372 20.26 -18.14 20.59
C SER A 372 19.30 -19.19 21.13
N GLY A 373 19.49 -20.45 20.69
CA GLY A 373 18.74 -21.58 21.22
C GLY A 373 17.22 -21.45 21.06
N HIS A 374 16.49 -21.69 22.14
CA HIS A 374 15.02 -21.70 22.15
C HIS A 374 14.41 -20.33 21.82
N ASP A 375 15.01 -19.23 22.28
CA ASP A 375 14.48 -17.88 22.03
C ASP A 375 14.44 -17.56 20.53
N ARG A 376 15.50 -17.94 19.80
CA ARG A 376 15.54 -17.77 18.33
C ARG A 376 14.44 -18.56 17.65
N ILE A 377 14.30 -19.85 18.01
CA ILE A 377 13.27 -20.71 17.43
C ILE A 377 11.88 -20.15 17.71
N LEU A 378 11.62 -19.77 18.97
CA LEU A 378 10.33 -19.22 19.36
C LEU A 378 10.00 -17.94 18.59
N LEU A 379 10.95 -17.02 18.46
CA LEU A 379 10.73 -15.74 17.77
C LEU A 379 10.48 -15.94 16.27
N ILE A 380 11.26 -16.80 15.61
CA ILE A 380 11.06 -17.09 14.20
C ILE A 380 9.71 -17.81 13.98
N THR A 381 9.38 -18.79 14.85
CA THR A 381 8.10 -19.51 14.78
C THR A 381 6.93 -18.56 14.99
N ALA A 382 7.00 -17.68 16.00
CA ALA A 382 5.95 -16.68 16.26
C ALA A 382 5.78 -15.74 15.04
N SER A 383 6.88 -15.28 14.46
CA SER A 383 6.84 -14.42 13.26
C SER A 383 6.22 -15.14 12.05
N ALA A 384 6.63 -16.38 11.79
CA ALA A 384 6.09 -17.18 10.70
C ALA A 384 4.59 -17.52 10.91
N THR A 385 4.22 -17.86 12.15
CA THR A 385 2.81 -18.11 12.50
C THR A 385 1.97 -16.85 12.31
N LEU A 386 2.47 -15.68 12.71
CA LEU A 386 1.76 -14.41 12.53
C LEU A 386 1.55 -14.09 11.05
N ILE A 387 2.55 -14.33 10.19
CA ILE A 387 2.42 -14.14 8.73
C ILE A 387 1.28 -14.99 8.19
N VAL A 388 1.33 -16.29 8.44
CA VAL A 388 0.33 -17.23 7.93
C VAL A 388 -1.05 -16.92 8.49
N TYR A 389 -1.13 -16.65 9.80
CA TYR A 389 -2.39 -16.31 10.45
C TYR A 389 -3.05 -15.07 9.85
N LEU A 390 -2.31 -13.99 9.63
CA LEU A 390 -2.85 -12.76 9.05
C LEU A 390 -3.31 -12.97 7.59
N ILE A 391 -2.54 -13.71 6.78
CA ILE A 391 -2.96 -14.04 5.41
C ILE A 391 -4.28 -14.84 5.43
N VAL A 392 -4.35 -15.90 6.23
CA VAL A 392 -5.55 -16.72 6.34
C VAL A 392 -6.73 -15.88 6.87
N LEU A 393 -6.52 -15.08 7.93
CA LEU A 393 -7.53 -14.23 8.53
C LEU A 393 -8.21 -13.32 7.51
N PHE A 394 -7.41 -12.58 6.75
CA PHE A 394 -7.94 -11.61 5.80
C PHE A 394 -8.57 -12.27 4.57
N PHE A 395 -7.92 -13.25 3.96
CA PHE A 395 -8.46 -13.90 2.76
C PHE A 395 -9.66 -14.81 3.05
N SER A 396 -9.74 -15.38 4.26
CA SER A 396 -10.92 -16.15 4.68
C SER A 396 -12.07 -15.28 5.20
N SER A 397 -12.02 -13.96 5.04
CA SER A 397 -13.04 -13.06 5.60
C SER A 397 -13.25 -13.32 7.10
N PHE A 398 -12.15 -13.28 7.86
CA PHE A 398 -12.17 -13.55 9.31
C PHE A 398 -12.77 -14.93 9.65
N PHE A 399 -12.41 -15.96 8.88
CA PHE A 399 -12.83 -17.37 9.00
C PHE A 399 -14.27 -17.68 8.58
N THR A 400 -14.92 -16.79 7.81
CA THR A 400 -16.29 -17.03 7.31
C THR A 400 -16.34 -17.50 5.85
N TYR A 401 -15.25 -17.36 5.09
CA TYR A 401 -15.17 -17.71 3.67
C TYR A 401 -13.83 -18.38 3.33
N ALA A 402 -13.77 -19.70 3.49
CA ALA A 402 -12.54 -20.46 3.30
C ALA A 402 -11.98 -20.43 1.86
N ASP A 403 -12.87 -20.37 0.84
CA ASP A 403 -12.48 -20.33 -0.58
C ASP A 403 -11.59 -19.13 -0.93
N GLY A 404 -11.68 -18.03 -0.18
CA GLY A 404 -10.82 -16.87 -0.38
C GLY A 404 -9.33 -17.17 -0.22
N VAL A 405 -8.97 -18.15 0.62
CA VAL A 405 -7.57 -18.58 0.78
C VAL A 405 -7.06 -19.30 -0.46
N LYS A 406 -7.91 -20.09 -1.13
CA LYS A 406 -7.61 -20.66 -2.45
C LYS A 406 -7.45 -19.56 -3.49
N GLY A 407 -8.36 -18.59 -3.47
CA GLY A 407 -8.33 -17.41 -4.35
C GLY A 407 -7.02 -16.61 -4.23
N PHE A 408 -6.39 -16.56 -3.05
CA PHE A 408 -5.09 -15.92 -2.87
C PHE A 408 -4.01 -16.49 -3.82
N PHE A 409 -3.95 -17.79 -3.99
CA PHE A 409 -2.99 -18.41 -4.92
C PHE A 409 -3.41 -18.20 -6.39
N GLU A 410 -4.71 -18.28 -6.69
CA GLU A 410 -5.24 -18.08 -8.04
C GLU A 410 -5.00 -16.65 -8.55
N ALA A 411 -5.02 -15.65 -7.66
CA ALA A 411 -4.76 -14.26 -8.00
C ALA A 411 -3.39 -14.05 -8.64
N TYR A 412 -2.35 -14.80 -8.21
CA TYR A 412 -1.02 -14.69 -8.82
C TYR A 412 -0.98 -15.24 -10.24
N GLU A 413 -1.73 -16.29 -10.53
CA GLU A 413 -1.85 -16.81 -11.90
C GLU A 413 -2.52 -15.79 -12.82
N ILE A 414 -3.61 -15.18 -12.35
CA ILE A 414 -4.36 -14.17 -13.09
C ILE A 414 -3.49 -12.92 -13.29
N TRP A 415 -2.82 -12.46 -12.24
CA TRP A 415 -1.94 -11.29 -12.32
C TRP A 415 -0.78 -11.47 -13.31
N THR A 416 -0.16 -12.65 -13.37
CA THR A 416 0.92 -12.90 -14.34
C THR A 416 0.44 -12.79 -15.79
N LYS A 417 -0.81 -13.15 -16.07
CA LYS A 417 -1.45 -12.96 -17.39
C LYS A 417 -1.73 -11.49 -17.67
N THR A 418 -2.27 -10.75 -16.68
CA THR A 418 -2.59 -9.32 -16.79
C THR A 418 -1.33 -8.47 -16.87
N GLY A 419 -0.34 -8.72 -16.02
CA GLY A 419 0.93 -8.00 -15.98
C GLY A 419 1.77 -8.09 -17.27
N SER A 420 1.43 -9.02 -18.16
CA SER A 420 2.08 -9.18 -19.46
C SER A 420 1.46 -8.34 -20.57
N LYS A 421 0.36 -7.62 -20.32
CA LYS A 421 -0.33 -6.78 -21.30
C LYS A 421 0.05 -5.32 -21.10
N ASP A 422 0.39 -4.63 -22.18
CA ASP A 422 0.51 -3.16 -22.18
C ASP A 422 -0.89 -2.55 -22.38
N HIS A 423 -1.37 -1.84 -21.36
CA HIS A 423 -2.68 -1.18 -21.41
C HIS A 423 -2.61 0.29 -21.83
N THR A 424 -1.43 0.90 -21.79
CA THR A 424 -1.31 2.35 -21.89
C THR A 424 -0.67 2.83 -23.19
N GLN A 425 -0.08 1.93 -23.97
CA GLN A 425 0.74 2.25 -25.14
C GLN A 425 1.91 3.20 -24.84
N ASN A 426 2.20 3.49 -23.56
CA ASN A 426 3.24 4.43 -23.14
C ASN A 426 4.65 3.82 -23.19
N GLY A 427 4.75 2.51 -23.34
CA GLY A 427 6.00 1.80 -23.48
C GLY A 427 6.93 1.90 -22.26
N ILE A 428 8.19 1.62 -22.49
CA ILE A 428 9.25 1.56 -21.45
C ILE A 428 9.53 2.93 -20.79
N TRP A 429 9.24 4.04 -21.46
CA TRP A 429 9.55 5.39 -20.98
C TRP A 429 8.48 6.02 -20.09
N ALA A 430 7.33 5.35 -19.90
CA ALA A 430 6.18 5.88 -19.17
C ALA A 430 6.54 6.44 -17.79
N TYR A 431 7.25 5.68 -16.97
CA TYR A 431 7.61 6.13 -15.61
C TYR A 431 8.67 7.23 -15.57
N ILE A 432 9.50 7.35 -16.61
CA ILE A 432 10.42 8.49 -16.74
C ILE A 432 9.61 9.73 -17.09
N ASP A 433 8.73 9.65 -18.08
CA ASP A 433 7.92 10.79 -18.51
C ASP A 433 7.00 11.29 -17.40
N TRP A 434 6.21 10.40 -16.82
CA TRP A 434 5.31 10.75 -15.72
C TRP A 434 6.04 11.26 -14.49
N GLY A 435 7.11 10.56 -14.07
CA GLY A 435 7.87 10.91 -12.89
C GLY A 435 8.62 12.23 -13.04
N MET A 436 9.20 12.51 -14.19
CA MET A 436 9.88 13.78 -14.44
C MET A 436 8.92 14.97 -14.48
N LYS A 437 7.70 14.78 -14.97
CA LYS A 437 6.66 15.81 -15.01
C LYS A 437 6.01 16.05 -13.64
N SER A 438 5.88 15.02 -12.79
CA SER A 438 5.26 15.14 -11.46
C SER A 438 6.28 15.33 -10.34
N ASP A 439 7.26 14.43 -10.23
CA ASP A 439 8.17 14.29 -9.09
C ASP A 439 9.65 14.43 -9.52
N GLY A 440 9.94 15.14 -10.61
CA GLY A 440 11.26 15.28 -11.21
C GLY A 440 12.38 15.66 -10.24
N PRO A 441 12.21 16.65 -9.36
CA PRO A 441 13.22 16.99 -8.35
C PRO A 441 13.58 15.81 -7.44
N ILE A 442 12.60 15.01 -7.01
CA ILE A 442 12.82 13.82 -6.17
C ILE A 442 13.61 12.77 -6.96
N MET A 443 13.26 12.52 -8.23
CA MET A 443 13.95 11.54 -9.06
C MET A 443 15.42 11.91 -9.26
N ILE A 444 15.71 13.18 -9.56
CA ILE A 444 17.08 13.66 -9.75
C ILE A 444 17.88 13.58 -8.44
N LEU A 445 17.33 14.10 -7.34
CA LEU A 445 18.00 14.06 -6.04
C LEU A 445 18.21 12.63 -5.55
N SER A 446 17.27 11.71 -5.82
CA SER A 446 17.41 10.30 -5.45
C SER A 446 18.58 9.63 -6.19
N LEU A 447 18.76 9.93 -7.48
CA LEU A 447 19.89 9.44 -8.25
C LEU A 447 21.22 9.96 -7.65
N ILE A 448 21.28 11.26 -7.35
CA ILE A 448 22.45 11.89 -6.69
C ILE A 448 22.72 11.20 -5.34
N GLY A 449 21.69 11.04 -4.51
CA GLY A 449 21.81 10.40 -3.19
C GLY A 449 22.25 8.94 -3.27
N THR A 450 21.72 8.20 -4.25
CA THR A 450 22.14 6.81 -4.50
C THR A 450 23.61 6.75 -4.89
N VAL A 451 24.04 7.60 -5.82
CA VAL A 451 25.47 7.66 -6.24
C VAL A 451 26.37 8.02 -5.06
N ILE A 452 26.02 9.04 -4.27
CA ILE A 452 26.79 9.42 -3.06
C ILE A 452 26.87 8.22 -2.08
N ALA A 453 25.74 7.57 -1.78
CA ALA A 453 25.70 6.47 -0.83
C ALA A 453 26.53 5.26 -1.30
N VAL A 454 26.44 4.90 -2.59
CA VAL A 454 27.18 3.76 -3.16
C VAL A 454 28.68 4.06 -3.25
N LEU A 455 29.07 5.24 -3.70
CA LEU A 455 30.49 5.60 -3.85
C LEU A 455 31.18 5.75 -2.49
N ARG A 456 30.56 6.48 -1.55
CA ARG A 456 31.13 6.67 -0.21
C ARG A 456 31.05 5.40 0.64
N GLY A 457 29.97 4.62 0.55
CA GLY A 457 29.78 3.36 1.28
C GLY A 457 29.64 3.50 2.79
N LYS A 458 29.50 4.73 3.31
CA LYS A 458 29.44 5.01 4.75
C LYS A 458 28.05 4.77 5.36
N ASN A 459 27.00 4.98 4.58
CA ASN A 459 25.62 4.87 5.04
C ASN A 459 24.90 3.71 4.33
N ARG A 460 24.80 2.59 5.04
CA ARG A 460 24.14 1.37 4.51
C ARG A 460 22.66 1.55 4.27
N VAL A 461 21.96 2.32 5.11
CA VAL A 461 20.51 2.54 4.96
C VAL A 461 20.22 3.41 3.74
N ALA A 462 20.99 4.47 3.52
CA ALA A 462 20.86 5.29 2.33
C ALA A 462 21.21 4.51 1.05
N MET A 463 22.26 3.68 1.10
CA MET A 463 22.64 2.79 0.00
C MET A 463 21.53 1.76 -0.30
N PHE A 464 20.95 1.17 0.75
CA PHE A 464 19.81 0.27 0.62
C PHE A 464 18.62 0.97 -0.03
N ALA A 465 18.22 2.16 0.46
CA ALA A 465 17.10 2.91 -0.07
C ALA A 465 17.29 3.27 -1.56
N GLY A 466 18.50 3.74 -1.92
CA GLY A 466 18.83 4.06 -3.30
C GLY A 466 18.79 2.84 -4.23
N LEU A 467 19.40 1.73 -3.84
CA LEU A 467 19.40 0.49 -4.62
C LEU A 467 18.01 -0.13 -4.71
N TRP A 468 17.23 -0.09 -3.64
CA TRP A 468 15.84 -0.52 -3.64
C TRP A 468 14.98 0.34 -4.57
N ALA A 469 15.13 1.66 -4.52
CA ALA A 469 14.46 2.60 -5.43
C ALA A 469 14.76 2.27 -6.90
N MET A 470 16.05 2.12 -7.23
CA MET A 470 16.46 1.78 -8.60
C MET A 470 15.99 0.39 -9.02
N GLY A 471 16.04 -0.60 -8.12
CA GLY A 471 15.53 -1.95 -8.37
C GLY A 471 14.04 -1.96 -8.70
N LEU A 472 13.22 -1.28 -7.90
CA LEU A 472 11.78 -1.13 -8.16
C LEU A 472 11.51 -0.37 -9.47
N PHE A 473 12.21 0.75 -9.68
CA PHE A 473 12.06 1.55 -10.89
C PHE A 473 12.36 0.72 -12.14
N VAL A 474 13.46 -0.05 -12.15
CA VAL A 474 13.82 -0.94 -13.26
C VAL A 474 12.79 -2.05 -13.42
N ALA A 475 12.37 -2.70 -12.31
CA ALA A 475 11.38 -3.78 -12.37
C ALA A 475 10.06 -3.31 -12.99
N TYR A 476 9.51 -2.19 -12.53
CA TYR A 476 8.26 -1.64 -13.09
C TYR A 476 8.45 -1.08 -14.51
N THR A 477 9.65 -0.61 -14.86
CA THR A 477 9.95 -0.17 -16.24
C THR A 477 9.95 -1.35 -17.22
N ILE A 478 10.42 -2.53 -16.80
CA ILE A 478 10.46 -3.74 -17.64
C ILE A 478 9.07 -4.39 -17.76
N ILE A 479 8.25 -4.38 -16.69
CA ILE A 479 6.91 -4.96 -16.71
C ILE A 479 6.04 -4.19 -17.70
N PRO A 480 5.36 -4.85 -18.69
CA PRO A 480 4.56 -4.15 -19.70
C PRO A 480 3.37 -3.38 -19.13
N TYR A 481 2.75 -3.88 -18.08
CA TYR A 481 1.63 -3.22 -17.40
C TYR A 481 2.07 -1.92 -16.72
N LYS A 482 1.50 -0.79 -17.14
CA LYS A 482 1.86 0.56 -16.66
C LYS A 482 0.64 1.28 -16.12
N THR A 483 0.70 1.68 -14.87
CA THR A 483 -0.27 2.61 -14.27
C THR A 483 0.46 3.63 -13.39
N PRO A 484 0.02 4.89 -13.33
CA PRO A 484 0.74 5.94 -12.60
C PRO A 484 0.90 5.64 -11.11
N TRP A 485 -0.08 5.01 -10.47
CA TRP A 485 -0.04 4.72 -9.02
C TRP A 485 1.00 3.68 -8.60
N LEU A 486 1.47 2.82 -9.51
CA LEU A 486 2.58 1.90 -9.22
C LEU A 486 3.89 2.66 -8.94
N ALA A 487 4.02 3.91 -9.41
CA ALA A 487 5.16 4.76 -9.13
C ALA A 487 5.38 5.00 -7.64
N LEU A 488 4.34 4.95 -6.80
CA LEU A 488 4.48 5.17 -5.36
C LEU A 488 5.46 4.19 -4.71
N SER A 489 5.52 2.95 -5.21
CA SER A 489 6.41 1.92 -4.68
C SER A 489 7.89 2.32 -4.79
N PHE A 490 8.31 2.97 -5.87
CA PHE A 490 9.69 3.45 -6.02
C PHE A 490 9.89 4.90 -5.58
N LEU A 491 8.84 5.75 -5.59
CA LEU A 491 8.91 7.11 -5.07
C LEU A 491 9.22 7.15 -3.57
N LEU A 492 8.68 6.22 -2.78
CA LEU A 492 9.00 6.14 -1.35
C LEU A 492 10.51 6.03 -1.10
N PRO A 493 11.22 4.99 -1.57
CA PRO A 493 12.65 4.90 -1.34
C PRO A 493 13.45 5.97 -2.11
N MET A 494 12.94 6.54 -3.20
CA MET A 494 13.51 7.71 -3.86
C MET A 494 13.50 8.93 -2.94
N CYS A 495 12.42 9.19 -2.20
CA CYS A 495 12.38 10.27 -1.21
C CYS A 495 13.43 10.08 -0.11
N ILE A 496 13.68 8.84 0.33
CA ILE A 496 14.72 8.54 1.33
C ILE A 496 16.11 8.83 0.76
N ALA A 497 16.41 8.39 -0.45
CA ALA A 497 17.67 8.65 -1.12
C ALA A 497 17.87 10.15 -1.42
N ALA A 498 16.82 10.86 -1.83
CA ALA A 498 16.84 12.31 -2.06
C ALA A 498 17.09 13.08 -0.75
N GLY A 499 16.42 12.69 0.33
CA GLY A 499 16.65 13.26 1.66
C GLY A 499 18.07 13.05 2.14
N HIS A 500 18.65 11.86 1.92
CA HIS A 500 20.06 11.61 2.21
C HIS A 500 20.98 12.51 1.38
N ALA A 501 20.70 12.73 0.09
CA ALA A 501 21.49 13.65 -0.74
C ALA A 501 21.52 15.06 -0.15
N VAL A 502 20.34 15.58 0.23
CA VAL A 502 20.21 16.90 0.86
C VAL A 502 21.01 16.95 2.17
N GLY A 503 20.86 15.93 3.03
CA GLY A 503 21.59 15.83 4.30
C GLY A 503 23.11 15.85 4.11
N GLU A 504 23.64 15.00 3.24
CA GLU A 504 25.08 14.89 2.97
C GLU A 504 25.68 16.16 2.37
N ILE A 505 24.95 16.86 1.50
CA ILE A 505 25.41 18.11 0.90
C ILE A 505 25.35 19.25 1.92
N PHE A 506 24.28 19.32 2.71
CA PHE A 506 24.09 20.36 3.71
C PHE A 506 25.04 20.22 4.91
N GLU A 507 25.34 18.98 5.35
CA GLU A 507 26.26 18.69 6.45
C GLU A 507 27.74 18.74 6.01
N SER A 508 28.02 19.10 4.76
CA SER A 508 29.39 19.26 4.25
C SER A 508 30.13 20.36 5.00
N LYS A 509 31.44 20.18 5.23
CA LYS A 509 32.30 21.22 5.80
C LYS A 509 32.55 22.40 4.86
N ASN A 510 32.14 22.31 3.60
CA ASN A 510 32.31 23.35 2.60
C ASN A 510 31.08 24.24 2.52
N ASN A 511 31.19 25.51 2.90
CA ASN A 511 30.06 26.46 2.93
C ASN A 511 29.40 26.65 1.55
N ALA A 512 30.16 26.54 0.45
CA ALA A 512 29.59 26.61 -0.89
C ALA A 512 28.70 25.41 -1.18
N LEU A 513 29.09 24.19 -0.76
CA LEU A 513 28.26 22.99 -0.87
C LEU A 513 27.02 23.07 0.03
N GLN A 514 27.15 23.63 1.24
CA GLN A 514 25.99 23.88 2.10
C GLN A 514 24.98 24.81 1.43
N GLY A 515 25.45 25.90 0.83
CA GLY A 515 24.61 26.83 0.07
C GLY A 515 23.92 26.14 -1.12
N ILE A 516 24.64 25.31 -1.86
CA ILE A 516 24.07 24.49 -2.95
C ILE A 516 23.01 23.54 -2.42
N GLY A 517 23.29 22.83 -1.31
CA GLY A 517 22.33 21.92 -0.69
C GLY A 517 21.04 22.63 -0.28
N LEU A 518 21.16 23.82 0.31
CA LEU A 518 20.00 24.64 0.70
C LEU A 518 19.19 25.08 -0.54
N LEU A 519 19.87 25.54 -1.59
CA LEU A 519 19.21 25.97 -2.83
C LEU A 519 18.50 24.80 -3.53
N LEU A 520 19.15 23.63 -3.59
CA LEU A 520 18.55 22.42 -4.15
C LEU A 520 17.32 21.98 -3.35
N ALA A 521 17.41 21.97 -2.02
CA ALA A 521 16.29 21.61 -1.16
C ALA A 521 15.13 22.59 -1.31
N ALA A 522 15.39 23.90 -1.16
CA ALA A 522 14.37 24.94 -1.25
C ALA A 522 13.76 25.02 -2.67
N GLY A 523 14.57 24.96 -3.71
CA GLY A 523 14.10 24.95 -5.09
C GLY A 523 13.24 23.72 -5.41
N SER A 524 13.67 22.54 -4.96
CA SER A 524 12.91 21.30 -5.12
C SER A 524 11.57 21.38 -4.40
N LEU A 525 11.55 21.86 -3.14
CA LEU A 525 10.32 22.02 -2.37
C LEU A 525 9.36 23.04 -3.01
N ALA A 526 9.87 24.14 -3.55
CA ALA A 526 9.05 25.16 -4.23
C ALA A 526 8.41 24.59 -5.52
N ILE A 527 9.20 23.89 -6.34
CA ILE A 527 8.71 23.24 -7.57
C ILE A 527 7.66 22.18 -7.23
N LEU A 528 7.94 21.31 -6.27
CA LEU A 528 7.02 20.26 -5.85
C LEU A 528 5.73 20.84 -5.23
N ALA A 529 5.81 21.90 -4.45
CA ALA A 529 4.64 22.57 -3.89
C ALA A 529 3.73 23.12 -5.00
N TYR A 530 4.30 23.77 -6.01
CA TYR A 530 3.54 24.23 -7.19
C TYR A 530 2.88 23.07 -7.93
N LEU A 531 3.65 22.03 -8.27
CA LEU A 531 3.13 20.86 -8.98
C LEU A 531 2.06 20.10 -8.17
N THR A 532 2.21 20.05 -6.84
CA THR A 532 1.22 19.44 -5.95
C THR A 532 -0.09 20.23 -5.94
N TYR A 533 0.00 21.57 -5.85
CA TYR A 533 -1.18 22.43 -5.93
C TYR A 533 -1.88 22.27 -7.28
N ASP A 534 -1.13 22.37 -8.36
CA ASP A 534 -1.65 22.28 -9.73
C ASP A 534 -2.35 20.91 -9.97
N LEU A 535 -1.65 19.81 -9.71
CA LEU A 535 -2.19 18.46 -9.93
C LEU A 535 -3.38 18.12 -9.01
N ASN A 536 -3.36 18.53 -7.75
CA ASN A 536 -4.36 18.07 -6.78
C ASN A 536 -5.59 18.97 -6.67
N PHE A 537 -5.50 20.26 -7.07
CA PHE A 537 -6.56 21.22 -6.84
C PHE A 537 -6.99 22.00 -8.10
N VAL A 538 -6.19 22.01 -9.18
CA VAL A 538 -6.47 22.72 -10.42
C VAL A 538 -6.74 21.72 -11.56
N ARG A 539 -5.75 20.91 -11.93
CA ARG A 539 -5.82 19.96 -13.06
C ARG A 539 -6.03 18.51 -12.60
N TYR A 540 -6.82 18.30 -11.56
CA TYR A 540 -7.01 17.01 -10.93
C TYR A 540 -7.76 15.97 -11.78
N ASP A 541 -8.48 16.40 -12.82
CA ASP A 541 -9.22 15.60 -13.79
C ASP A 541 -8.82 15.88 -15.25
N ASP A 542 -7.75 16.64 -15.46
CA ASP A 542 -7.19 16.93 -16.78
C ASP A 542 -6.40 15.72 -17.30
N GLU A 543 -6.86 15.12 -18.39
CA GLU A 543 -6.29 13.92 -18.99
C GLU A 543 -4.84 14.10 -19.47
N ASP A 544 -4.40 15.33 -19.73
CA ASP A 544 -3.01 15.65 -20.10
C ASP A 544 -2.08 15.74 -18.88
N ALA A 545 -2.63 15.73 -17.64
CA ALA A 545 -1.82 15.76 -16.44
C ALA A 545 -1.18 14.38 -16.13
N PRO A 546 0.09 14.36 -15.69
CA PRO A 546 0.93 13.15 -15.69
C PRO A 546 0.44 11.99 -14.80
N MET A 547 -0.40 12.26 -13.80
CA MET A 547 -0.91 11.25 -12.86
C MET A 547 -2.41 10.95 -13.09
N VAL A 548 -3.05 11.69 -13.98
CA VAL A 548 -4.46 11.50 -14.33
C VAL A 548 -4.57 10.41 -15.39
N TYR A 549 -5.11 9.27 -15.02
CA TYR A 549 -5.24 8.12 -15.89
C TYR A 549 -6.63 7.51 -15.73
N ALA A 550 -7.38 7.41 -16.82
CA ALA A 550 -8.77 6.90 -16.84
C ALA A 550 -9.67 7.60 -15.79
N HIS A 551 -9.42 8.88 -15.54
CA HIS A 551 -10.08 9.64 -14.47
C HIS A 551 -11.48 10.04 -14.88
N THR A 552 -12.38 10.08 -13.92
CA THR A 552 -13.76 10.56 -14.13
C THR A 552 -13.75 12.08 -14.22
N SER A 553 -14.29 12.64 -15.30
CA SER A 553 -14.45 14.07 -15.48
C SER A 553 -15.44 14.66 -14.46
N ARG A 554 -15.24 15.92 -14.10
CA ARG A 554 -16.17 16.68 -13.23
C ARG A 554 -17.58 16.78 -13.81
N GLU A 555 -17.74 16.81 -15.14
CA GLU A 555 -19.04 16.83 -15.82
C GLU A 555 -19.91 15.62 -15.48
N PHE A 556 -19.31 14.50 -15.08
CA PHE A 556 -20.07 13.35 -14.62
C PHE A 556 -20.90 13.65 -13.36
N LEU A 557 -20.42 14.56 -12.47
CA LEU A 557 -21.20 14.97 -11.30
C LEU A 557 -22.42 15.79 -11.68
N ASP A 558 -22.36 16.54 -12.78
CA ASP A 558 -23.52 17.28 -13.32
C ASP A 558 -24.60 16.28 -13.76
N MET A 559 -24.21 15.17 -14.41
CA MET A 559 -25.13 14.09 -14.76
C MET A 559 -25.79 13.47 -13.51
N ILE A 560 -25.02 13.23 -12.45
CA ILE A 560 -25.56 12.71 -11.20
C ILE A 560 -26.56 13.69 -10.59
N GLY A 561 -26.25 14.99 -10.59
CA GLY A 561 -27.17 16.04 -10.14
C GLY A 561 -28.47 16.09 -10.96
N ASP A 562 -28.38 15.93 -12.28
CA ASP A 562 -29.55 15.89 -13.14
C ASP A 562 -30.39 14.61 -12.92
N ILE A 563 -29.75 13.46 -12.69
CA ILE A 563 -30.47 12.24 -12.31
C ILE A 563 -31.23 12.45 -10.99
N GLU A 564 -30.61 13.05 -9.96
CA GLU A 564 -31.25 13.34 -8.68
C GLU A 564 -32.44 14.28 -8.87
N ARG A 565 -32.28 15.34 -9.65
CA ARG A 565 -33.35 16.29 -9.95
C ARG A 565 -34.54 15.64 -10.64
N PHE A 566 -34.33 14.78 -11.65
CA PHE A 566 -35.43 14.10 -12.34
C PHE A 566 -36.07 13.00 -11.48
N ALA A 567 -35.29 12.35 -10.63
CA ALA A 567 -35.82 11.41 -9.64
C ALA A 567 -36.79 12.11 -8.68
N ASP A 568 -36.43 13.31 -8.19
CA ASP A 568 -37.29 14.13 -7.32
C ASP A 568 -38.52 14.64 -8.10
N ALA A 569 -38.35 15.14 -9.32
CA ALA A 569 -39.44 15.60 -10.20
C ALA A 569 -40.44 14.49 -10.52
N SER A 570 -40.00 13.22 -10.57
CA SER A 570 -40.88 12.05 -10.74
C SER A 570 -41.78 11.79 -9.53
N GLY A 571 -41.50 12.42 -8.38
CA GLY A 571 -42.14 12.16 -7.09
C GLY A 571 -41.71 10.86 -6.42
N ARG A 572 -40.70 10.17 -6.94
CA ARG A 572 -40.21 8.88 -6.43
C ARG A 572 -38.92 9.02 -5.63
N GLY A 573 -38.17 10.13 -5.82
CA GLY A 573 -36.88 10.33 -5.14
C GLY A 573 -35.94 9.12 -5.34
N LYS A 574 -35.40 8.56 -4.29
CA LYS A 574 -34.49 7.39 -4.38
C LYS A 574 -35.14 6.09 -4.90
N ASP A 575 -36.49 6.03 -4.99
CA ASP A 575 -37.22 4.91 -5.61
C ASP A 575 -37.42 5.06 -7.12
N ALA A 576 -36.87 6.08 -7.75
CA ALA A 576 -36.88 6.22 -9.20
C ALA A 576 -36.13 5.06 -9.89
N ALA A 577 -36.70 4.55 -10.98
CA ALA A 577 -36.05 3.51 -11.77
C ALA A 577 -35.07 4.15 -12.76
N ILE A 578 -33.87 3.62 -12.82
CA ILE A 578 -32.78 4.12 -13.68
C ILE A 578 -32.15 2.91 -14.36
N ASP A 579 -32.24 2.84 -15.67
CA ASP A 579 -31.63 1.76 -16.45
C ASP A 579 -30.33 2.22 -17.07
N ILE A 580 -29.23 1.63 -16.66
CA ILE A 580 -27.89 1.90 -17.18
C ILE A 580 -27.59 0.86 -18.26
N VAL A 581 -27.79 1.24 -19.53
CA VAL A 581 -27.57 0.39 -20.71
C VAL A 581 -26.17 0.58 -21.31
N SER A 582 -25.44 1.62 -20.87
CA SER A 582 -24.05 1.81 -21.24
C SER A 582 -23.19 0.64 -20.74
N PRO A 583 -22.29 0.06 -21.55
CA PRO A 583 -21.29 -0.90 -21.09
C PRO A 583 -20.22 -0.24 -20.20
N ASP A 584 -19.98 1.06 -20.40
CA ASP A 584 -19.04 1.89 -19.65
C ASP A 584 -19.79 2.73 -18.63
N TYR A 585 -19.86 2.27 -17.37
CA TYR A 585 -20.65 2.94 -16.33
C TYR A 585 -19.88 3.21 -15.03
N TRP A 586 -18.71 2.62 -14.82
CA TRP A 586 -17.91 2.94 -13.63
C TRP A 586 -17.47 4.41 -13.64
N PRO A 587 -17.60 5.13 -12.53
CA PRO A 587 -17.93 4.72 -11.16
C PRO A 587 -19.41 4.87 -10.75
N MET A 588 -20.36 4.94 -11.68
CA MET A 588 -21.79 5.23 -11.43
C MET A 588 -22.40 4.33 -10.34
N VAL A 589 -21.94 3.07 -10.23
CA VAL A 589 -22.42 2.13 -9.20
C VAL A 589 -22.30 2.70 -7.77
N TRP A 590 -21.23 3.46 -7.49
CA TRP A 590 -21.06 4.12 -6.21
C TRP A 590 -22.10 5.21 -5.95
N TYR A 591 -22.40 6.03 -6.95
CA TYR A 591 -23.36 7.13 -6.84
C TYR A 591 -24.80 6.66 -6.81
N MET A 592 -25.09 5.51 -7.44
CA MET A 592 -26.42 4.90 -7.46
C MET A 592 -26.65 3.89 -6.32
N LYS A 593 -25.75 3.77 -5.34
CA LYS A 593 -25.81 2.82 -4.22
C LYS A 593 -27.10 2.92 -3.39
N ASP A 594 -27.73 4.08 -3.36
CA ASP A 594 -28.95 4.38 -2.60
C ASP A 594 -30.22 4.39 -3.47
N TYR A 595 -30.11 4.01 -4.75
CA TYR A 595 -31.21 3.82 -5.70
C TYR A 595 -31.47 2.33 -5.89
N PRO A 596 -32.41 1.71 -5.14
CA PRO A 596 -32.63 0.27 -5.19
C PRO A 596 -33.17 -0.22 -6.54
N LYS A 597 -33.70 0.68 -7.38
CA LYS A 597 -34.20 0.41 -8.72
C LYS A 597 -33.26 0.86 -9.84
N ALA A 598 -32.01 1.21 -9.51
CA ALA A 598 -30.97 1.40 -10.52
C ALA A 598 -30.45 0.04 -10.99
N VAL A 599 -30.58 -0.25 -12.29
CA VAL A 599 -30.18 -1.54 -12.87
C VAL A 599 -29.09 -1.33 -13.92
N PHE A 600 -27.98 -2.03 -13.75
CA PHE A 600 -26.82 -1.95 -14.63
C PHE A 600 -26.86 -3.10 -15.65
N HIS A 601 -27.45 -2.84 -16.82
CA HIS A 601 -27.59 -3.84 -17.89
C HIS A 601 -26.33 -4.02 -18.73
N GLY A 602 -25.55 -2.93 -18.93
CA GLY A 602 -24.36 -2.91 -19.81
C GLY A 602 -24.68 -3.19 -21.29
N ARG A 603 -25.94 -3.22 -21.67
CA ARG A 603 -26.43 -3.43 -23.03
C ARG A 603 -27.83 -2.85 -23.17
N ILE A 604 -28.23 -2.54 -24.39
CA ILE A 604 -29.57 -2.02 -24.68
C ILE A 604 -30.63 -3.10 -24.42
N THR A 605 -31.65 -2.76 -23.63
CA THR A 605 -32.78 -3.61 -23.25
C THR A 605 -34.08 -2.82 -23.35
N ASP A 606 -35.26 -3.50 -23.28
CA ASP A 606 -36.54 -2.78 -23.09
C ASP A 606 -36.53 -2.12 -21.71
N SER A 607 -36.98 -0.87 -21.66
CA SER A 607 -37.02 -0.09 -20.43
C SER A 607 -38.36 0.65 -20.30
N LYS A 608 -38.81 0.76 -19.04
CA LYS A 608 -39.89 1.66 -18.60
C LYS A 608 -39.44 2.54 -17.43
N ALA A 609 -38.12 2.61 -17.22
CA ALA A 609 -37.52 3.43 -16.17
C ALA A 609 -37.83 4.93 -16.37
N GLU A 610 -37.73 5.72 -15.34
CA GLU A 610 -37.83 7.18 -15.44
C GLU A 610 -36.67 7.77 -16.25
N MET A 611 -35.50 7.16 -16.15
CA MET A 611 -34.27 7.61 -16.80
C MET A 611 -33.48 6.42 -17.38
N ILE A 612 -32.76 6.67 -18.48
CA ILE A 612 -31.86 5.70 -19.11
C ILE A 612 -30.51 6.38 -19.34
N VAL A 613 -29.43 5.65 -19.01
CA VAL A 613 -28.06 6.10 -19.30
C VAL A 613 -27.44 5.19 -20.35
N SER A 614 -27.06 5.78 -21.49
CA SER A 614 -26.44 5.08 -22.62
C SER A 614 -25.06 5.63 -22.95
N LYS A 615 -24.28 4.92 -23.77
CA LYS A 615 -23.00 5.38 -24.30
C LYS A 615 -23.21 6.13 -25.59
N LYS A 616 -22.69 7.34 -25.70
CA LYS A 616 -22.74 8.16 -26.91
C LYS A 616 -21.88 7.53 -28.03
N GLY A 617 -22.33 7.68 -29.27
CA GLY A 617 -21.63 7.19 -30.45
C GLY A 617 -21.95 5.72 -30.74
N GLU A 618 -21.43 4.80 -29.94
CA GLU A 618 -21.61 3.35 -30.18
C GLU A 618 -23.07 2.88 -30.12
N GLN A 619 -23.86 3.48 -29.26
CA GLN A 619 -25.25 3.07 -29.02
C GLN A 619 -26.29 3.99 -29.66
N ASP A 620 -25.91 5.12 -30.27
CA ASP A 620 -26.84 6.17 -30.69
C ASP A 620 -27.97 5.67 -31.62
N ASN A 621 -27.64 4.87 -32.65
CA ASN A 621 -28.63 4.36 -33.59
C ASN A 621 -29.67 3.43 -32.93
N ASP A 622 -29.21 2.57 -32.02
CA ASP A 622 -30.08 1.64 -31.29
C ASP A 622 -30.91 2.35 -30.23
N VAL A 623 -30.33 3.34 -29.54
CA VAL A 623 -31.01 4.23 -28.60
C VAL A 623 -32.13 4.99 -29.28
N MET A 624 -31.85 5.64 -30.42
CA MET A 624 -32.85 6.39 -31.19
C MET A 624 -33.98 5.48 -31.67
N ARG A 625 -33.66 4.32 -32.19
CA ARG A 625 -34.67 3.36 -32.66
C ARG A 625 -35.58 2.86 -31.56
N ARG A 626 -35.04 2.61 -30.36
CA ARG A 626 -35.75 1.92 -29.27
C ARG A 626 -36.45 2.86 -28.32
N TYR A 627 -35.86 4.01 -28.02
CA TYR A 627 -36.31 4.88 -26.93
C TYR A 627 -36.92 6.21 -27.38
N SER A 628 -36.72 6.66 -28.63
CA SER A 628 -37.16 7.99 -29.05
C SER A 628 -38.69 8.20 -29.00
N ALA A 629 -39.50 7.13 -28.97
CA ALA A 629 -40.95 7.24 -28.84
C ALA A 629 -41.34 7.77 -27.43
N ASP A 630 -40.70 7.28 -26.38
CA ASP A 630 -41.09 7.49 -24.99
C ASP A 630 -40.13 8.40 -24.21
N TYR A 631 -38.91 8.61 -24.73
CA TYR A 631 -37.84 9.36 -24.05
C TYR A 631 -37.33 10.52 -24.89
N ASP A 632 -36.94 11.57 -24.18
CA ASP A 632 -36.21 12.69 -24.76
C ASP A 632 -34.72 12.53 -24.48
N TYR A 633 -33.88 12.88 -25.45
CA TYR A 633 -32.46 13.07 -25.27
C TYR A 633 -32.28 14.36 -24.44
N TYR A 634 -31.85 14.21 -23.17
CA TYR A 634 -31.70 15.37 -22.29
C TYR A 634 -30.36 16.07 -22.49
N ALA A 635 -29.24 15.37 -22.21
CA ALA A 635 -27.89 15.90 -22.35
C ALA A 635 -26.86 14.78 -22.52
N SER A 636 -25.66 15.16 -22.97
CA SER A 636 -24.48 14.28 -22.94
C SER A 636 -23.44 14.85 -21.98
N TYR A 637 -22.72 13.94 -21.32
CA TYR A 637 -21.74 14.25 -20.30
C TYR A 637 -20.46 13.48 -20.57
N HIS A 638 -19.34 14.15 -20.46
CA HIS A 638 -18.04 13.50 -20.56
C HIS A 638 -17.77 12.69 -19.29
N LEU A 639 -17.56 11.37 -19.44
CA LEU A 639 -17.23 10.50 -18.31
C LEU A 639 -15.71 10.41 -18.10
N ARG A 640 -14.99 10.09 -19.18
CA ARG A 640 -13.52 9.96 -19.22
C ARG A 640 -13.06 9.84 -20.67
N SER A 641 -11.77 9.85 -20.91
CA SER A 641 -11.20 9.73 -22.25
C SER A 641 -11.86 8.64 -23.08
N GLY A 642 -12.41 9.03 -24.25
CA GLY A 642 -13.09 8.13 -25.18
C GLY A 642 -14.46 7.62 -24.74
N VAL A 643 -15.04 8.14 -23.63
CA VAL A 643 -16.35 7.72 -23.12
C VAL A 643 -17.22 8.93 -22.77
N ASP A 644 -18.23 9.18 -23.57
CA ASP A 644 -19.33 10.10 -23.27
C ASP A 644 -20.60 9.32 -22.97
N LEU A 645 -21.36 9.76 -21.98
CA LEU A 645 -22.66 9.21 -21.59
C LEU A 645 -23.78 10.13 -22.02
N VAL A 646 -24.93 9.55 -22.30
CA VAL A 646 -26.17 10.27 -22.62
C VAL A 646 -27.22 9.95 -21.57
N LEU A 647 -27.85 10.98 -21.03
CA LEU A 647 -29.02 10.87 -20.18
C LEU A 647 -30.29 11.03 -21.04
N LEU A 648 -31.10 9.98 -21.04
CA LEU A 648 -32.43 9.98 -21.64
C LEU A 648 -33.45 10.05 -20.48
N VAL A 649 -34.42 10.93 -20.61
CA VAL A 649 -35.46 11.16 -19.60
C VAL A 649 -36.83 10.91 -20.24
N ARG A 650 -37.70 10.23 -19.50
CA ARG A 650 -39.07 9.95 -19.99
C ARG A 650 -39.82 11.27 -20.23
N LYS A 651 -40.52 11.36 -21.37
CA LYS A 651 -41.15 12.59 -21.87
C LYS A 651 -42.12 13.27 -20.93
N ASP A 652 -42.80 12.50 -20.07
CA ASP A 652 -43.70 13.07 -19.04
C ASP A 652 -42.97 13.85 -17.95
N LEU A 653 -41.64 13.64 -17.78
CA LEU A 653 -40.79 14.33 -16.81
C LEU A 653 -40.07 15.55 -17.40
N THR A 654 -39.84 15.58 -18.70
CA THR A 654 -39.19 16.71 -19.41
C THR A 654 -40.16 17.85 -19.70
N GLN A 655 -41.48 17.57 -19.73
CA GLN A 655 -42.54 18.54 -20.02
C GLN A 655 -43.11 19.20 -18.75
N ARG A 656 -42.64 18.83 -17.57
CA ARG A 656 -43.00 19.46 -16.30
C ARG A 656 -41.96 20.50 -15.91
#